data_6b5d98e9350a050e6818bf7e0dcb016b
#
_entry.id   6b5d98e9350a050e6818bf7e0dcb016b
#
_cell.length_a   1.000
_cell.length_b   1.000
_cell.length_c   1.000
_cell.angle_alpha   90.00
_cell.angle_beta   90.00
_cell.angle_gamma   90.00
#
_symmetry.space_group_name_H-M   'P 1'
#
loop_
_entity.id
_entity.type
_entity.pdbx_description
1 polymer ?
#
loop_
_entity_poly.entity_id
_entity_poly.type
_entity_poly.pdbx_seq_one_letter_code
_entity_poly.pdbx_strand_id
1 'polypeptide(L)'
;MGNTRDEGQGCNHLMDELTGIYNRQGFYETTERLLKQYPDISFCLIYWNIRKFKVVNDLFGREAGDKVLIYLAHTLKEEFGHETATYGRFERDNFICCVPEEVINNGKWVRLGDISFDAEGSEYHFYSCCGLYKIIDRELTIANMIDRARVAMETVKNNYLKPYAWYEESMWGSMVEEQKMNSSFRKAIAENQFKVYYQPLCRASDGAITGAEALVRWEKPGEGLVSPGKFIPIFEKNGLISVLDRYVWGEVCRMQRKRLEQELEVVPISINVSRIEFYNPHLCDDIYNIVKKYDLPTELIKIEITESAYADDPTLVQEAVKKLHEYGFVVLMDDFGSGYSSLNTLKDLPIDVLKIDMKFMDSFDQNQKAAVILEAIIRMAKWMKLRTVAEGVETKKEWEYLRSMECDVVQGYYFYRPMPEKDFEELLNMKKAKYVDTDKDIPELDDVILDAFSHGNAKESMIFYSMLGGMGIFEMTEDNLEIIQVNRGYYEVIYGTESAVYEFSKNINKQVKEPERTILLEKCRVAKETDEMQHAQIYYQREDGKYIWLNTKVRYIGSRGKRSLFYFAIDNIDDIKKAEQDKYLLDYSAALVKVFDKVYRMDYDTGRVEVLHSSEDTMKVKEKYYFRNFFEKFHNSIEWDENRNVASIINNRELLDEELKKSKSGSFAVHYKVKNSELKIKEVSAMFFKVELQDGREEYLCCIKKERKKE
;
A
#
# COMPACT_ATOMS: atom_id res chain seq x y z
N MET A 1 79.19 19.26 -38.86
CA MET A 1 78.87 18.00 -38.09
C MET A 1 78.47 18.42 -36.69
N GLY A 2 77.23 18.59 -36.44
CA GLY A 2 76.66 19.08 -35.18
C GLY A 2 75.48 18.23 -34.79
N ASN A 3 75.46 17.86 -33.53
CA ASN A 3 74.57 16.97 -32.82
C ASN A 3 73.09 17.10 -33.14
N THR A 4 72.52 16.07 -33.70
CA THR A 4 71.12 15.73 -33.67
C THR A 4 71.00 14.36 -32.96
N ARG A 5 71.04 14.35 -31.63
CA ARG A 5 70.66 13.18 -30.79
C ARG A 5 70.38 13.73 -29.40
N ASP A 6 69.12 14.07 -29.08
CA ASP A 6 68.61 14.01 -27.69
C ASP A 6 67.09 14.34 -27.56
N GLU A 7 66.33 14.28 -28.63
CA GLU A 7 64.86 14.49 -28.49
C GLU A 7 64.03 13.20 -28.32
N GLY A 8 64.66 12.03 -28.40
CA GLY A 8 63.97 10.73 -28.37
C GLY A 8 63.89 10.01 -27.01
N GLN A 9 64.69 10.39 -26.01
CA GLN A 9 64.71 9.67 -24.72
C GLN A 9 63.88 10.31 -23.60
N GLY A 10 63.44 11.56 -23.77
CA GLY A 10 62.70 12.29 -22.74
C GLY A 10 61.17 11.94 -22.66
N CYS A 11 60.56 11.33 -23.67
CA CYS A 11 59.13 11.14 -23.73
C CYS A 11 58.64 9.77 -23.15
N ASN A 12 59.53 8.77 -23.03
CA ASN A 12 59.09 7.40 -22.68
C ASN A 12 58.64 7.25 -21.24
N HIS A 13 59.14 8.08 -20.30
CA HIS A 13 58.75 7.99 -18.90
C HIS A 13 57.39 8.63 -18.53
N LEU A 14 56.76 9.38 -19.48
CA LEU A 14 55.46 10.03 -19.28
C LEU A 14 54.29 9.22 -19.86
N MET A 15 54.58 8.06 -20.45
CA MET A 15 53.57 7.20 -21.07
C MET A 15 53.34 5.92 -20.22
N ASP A 16 52.11 5.36 -20.30
CA ASP A 16 51.79 4.04 -19.76
C ASP A 16 52.28 2.97 -20.72
N GLU A 17 53.13 2.03 -20.23
CA GLU A 17 53.81 1.04 -21.07
C GLU A 17 52.84 0.08 -21.77
N LEU A 18 51.66 -0.24 -21.15
CA LEU A 18 50.67 -1.17 -21.68
C LEU A 18 49.80 -0.49 -22.73
N THR A 19 49.31 0.72 -22.48
CA THR A 19 48.27 1.34 -23.29
C THR A 19 48.78 2.43 -24.24
N GLY A 20 50.00 2.93 -24.05
CA GLY A 20 50.64 3.95 -24.89
C GLY A 20 49.99 5.36 -24.80
N ILE A 21 49.11 5.59 -23.80
CA ILE A 21 48.59 6.92 -23.46
C ILE A 21 49.38 7.48 -22.29
N TYR A 22 49.10 8.71 -21.82
CA TYR A 22 49.81 9.27 -20.70
C TYR A 22 49.63 8.43 -19.44
N ASN A 23 50.76 8.26 -18.72
CA ASN A 23 50.70 7.82 -17.35
C ASN A 23 50.28 8.97 -16.41
N ARG A 24 50.21 8.73 -15.10
CA ARG A 24 49.77 9.72 -14.13
C ARG A 24 50.57 11.03 -14.22
N GLN A 25 51.91 10.96 -14.29
CA GLN A 25 52.76 12.11 -14.33
C GLN A 25 52.62 12.85 -15.68
N GLY A 26 52.62 12.14 -16.80
CA GLY A 26 52.42 12.70 -18.11
C GLY A 26 51.09 13.42 -18.26
N PHE A 27 50.02 12.84 -17.69
CA PHE A 27 48.70 13.47 -17.67
C PHE A 27 48.72 14.80 -16.89
N TYR A 28 49.31 14.82 -15.69
CA TYR A 28 49.40 16.04 -14.87
C TYR A 28 50.13 17.17 -15.62
N GLU A 29 51.34 16.90 -16.10
CA GLU A 29 52.15 17.90 -16.77
C GLU A 29 51.50 18.42 -18.06
N THR A 30 50.86 17.50 -18.81
CA THR A 30 50.26 17.90 -20.09
C THR A 30 48.92 18.63 -19.86
N THR A 31 48.11 18.20 -18.88
CA THR A 31 46.85 18.89 -18.55
C THR A 31 47.11 20.27 -17.94
N GLU A 32 48.14 20.43 -17.10
CA GLU A 32 48.49 21.76 -16.62
C GLU A 32 48.88 22.70 -17.71
N ARG A 33 49.71 22.24 -18.71
CA ARG A 33 50.04 23.00 -19.89
C ARG A 33 48.82 23.35 -20.74
N LEU A 34 47.91 22.37 -20.96
CA LEU A 34 46.69 22.56 -21.73
C LEU A 34 45.81 23.66 -21.11
N LEU A 35 45.58 23.63 -19.78
CA LEU A 35 44.76 24.63 -19.12
C LEU A 35 45.35 26.03 -19.13
N LYS A 36 46.69 26.16 -19.13
CA LYS A 36 47.39 27.42 -19.27
C LYS A 36 47.36 27.95 -20.72
N GLN A 37 47.43 27.07 -21.71
CA GLN A 37 47.43 27.39 -23.12
C GLN A 37 46.07 27.90 -23.64
N TYR A 38 44.96 27.35 -23.02
CA TYR A 38 43.59 27.69 -23.45
C TYR A 38 42.79 28.26 -22.28
N PRO A 39 43.05 29.52 -21.86
CA PRO A 39 42.39 30.13 -20.70
C PRO A 39 40.89 30.35 -20.89
N ASP A 40 40.44 30.56 -22.12
CA ASP A 40 39.04 30.88 -22.45
C ASP A 40 38.15 29.67 -22.69
N ILE A 41 38.72 28.46 -22.75
CA ILE A 41 37.96 27.22 -22.94
C ILE A 41 37.55 26.65 -21.60
N SER A 42 36.23 26.34 -21.43
CA SER A 42 35.76 25.56 -20.29
C SER A 42 36.11 24.09 -20.47
N PHE A 43 36.79 23.52 -19.49
CA PHE A 43 37.19 22.11 -19.46
C PHE A 43 36.45 21.30 -18.43
N CYS A 44 36.29 19.98 -18.70
CA CYS A 44 35.80 18.99 -17.80
C CYS A 44 36.83 17.88 -17.64
N LEU A 45 36.98 17.38 -16.40
CA LEU A 45 37.69 16.14 -16.10
C LEU A 45 36.68 14.98 -16.02
N ILE A 46 37.04 13.88 -16.65
CA ILE A 46 36.30 12.62 -16.58
C ILE A 46 37.19 11.61 -15.90
N TYR A 47 36.73 11.06 -14.76
CA TYR A 47 37.34 9.89 -14.13
C TYR A 47 36.57 8.65 -14.55
N TRP A 48 37.24 7.72 -15.21
CA TRP A 48 36.65 6.56 -15.85
C TRP A 48 37.12 5.27 -15.18
N ASN A 49 36.19 4.35 -14.85
CA ASN A 49 36.51 3.05 -14.23
C ASN A 49 35.67 1.94 -14.87
N ILE A 50 36.27 0.75 -15.10
CA ILE A 50 35.57 -0.42 -15.61
C ILE A 50 34.96 -1.18 -14.44
N ARG A 51 33.64 -1.36 -14.46
CA ARG A 51 32.93 -2.06 -13.37
C ARG A 51 33.37 -3.52 -13.30
N LYS A 52 33.66 -4.00 -12.09
CA LYS A 52 34.07 -5.38 -11.83
C LYS A 52 35.23 -5.90 -12.71
N PHE A 53 36.17 -5.03 -13.08
CA PHE A 53 37.32 -5.41 -13.92
C PHE A 53 38.10 -6.64 -13.39
N LYS A 54 38.14 -6.84 -12.07
CA LYS A 54 38.72 -8.03 -11.47
C LYS A 54 38.10 -9.33 -12.00
N VAL A 55 36.77 -9.33 -12.21
CA VAL A 55 36.03 -10.51 -12.75
C VAL A 55 36.52 -10.85 -14.15
N VAL A 56 36.85 -9.82 -14.98
CA VAL A 56 37.44 -10.03 -16.30
C VAL A 56 38.75 -10.81 -16.19
N ASN A 57 39.63 -10.39 -15.29
CA ASN A 57 40.90 -11.06 -15.05
C ASN A 57 40.74 -12.47 -14.48
N ASP A 58 39.78 -12.67 -13.59
CA ASP A 58 39.54 -13.95 -12.92
C ASP A 58 38.90 -14.96 -13.89
N LEU A 59 38.03 -14.54 -14.80
CA LEU A 59 37.34 -15.42 -15.77
C LEU A 59 38.14 -15.67 -17.05
N PHE A 60 38.83 -14.66 -17.58
CA PHE A 60 39.46 -14.70 -18.91
C PHE A 60 40.99 -14.59 -18.86
N GLY A 61 41.56 -14.44 -17.68
CA GLY A 61 42.99 -14.27 -17.50
C GLY A 61 43.48 -12.83 -17.72
N ARG A 62 44.72 -12.54 -17.26
CA ARG A 62 45.32 -11.20 -17.30
C ARG A 62 45.52 -10.69 -18.73
N GLU A 63 45.87 -11.56 -19.69
CA GLU A 63 46.04 -11.15 -21.09
C GLU A 63 44.75 -10.61 -21.70
N ALA A 64 43.60 -11.17 -21.35
CA ALA A 64 42.30 -10.66 -21.78
C ALA A 64 42.00 -9.30 -21.15
N GLY A 65 42.28 -9.13 -19.84
CA GLY A 65 42.17 -7.84 -19.18
C GLY A 65 43.05 -6.77 -19.81
N ASP A 66 44.30 -7.09 -20.15
CA ASP A 66 45.21 -6.17 -20.81
C ASP A 66 44.69 -5.73 -22.19
N LYS A 67 44.11 -6.63 -22.98
CA LYS A 67 43.44 -6.30 -24.26
C LYS A 67 42.28 -5.34 -24.07
N VAL A 68 41.45 -5.53 -23.04
CA VAL A 68 40.33 -4.62 -22.71
C VAL A 68 40.86 -3.21 -22.37
N LEU A 69 41.95 -3.13 -21.59
CA LEU A 69 42.57 -1.85 -21.25
C LEU A 69 43.17 -1.13 -22.47
N ILE A 70 43.83 -1.88 -23.35
CA ILE A 70 44.38 -1.35 -24.61
C ILE A 70 43.25 -0.86 -25.53
N TYR A 71 42.18 -1.65 -25.64
CA TYR A 71 41.00 -1.28 -26.43
C TYR A 71 40.39 0.03 -25.91
N LEU A 72 40.13 0.14 -24.58
CA LEU A 72 39.58 1.38 -24.01
C LEU A 72 40.50 2.57 -24.24
N ALA A 73 41.82 2.43 -24.09
CA ALA A 73 42.78 3.48 -24.35
C ALA A 73 42.75 3.95 -25.82
N HIS A 74 42.61 2.99 -26.76
CA HIS A 74 42.49 3.29 -28.16
C HIS A 74 41.20 4.08 -28.48
N THR A 75 40.07 3.60 -27.91
CA THR A 75 38.77 4.25 -28.07
C THR A 75 38.76 5.67 -27.50
N LEU A 76 39.38 5.88 -26.32
CA LEU A 76 39.53 7.22 -25.76
C LEU A 76 40.38 8.11 -26.62
N LYS A 77 41.43 7.56 -27.23
CA LYS A 77 42.28 8.31 -28.16
C LYS A 77 41.54 8.69 -29.44
N GLU A 78 40.70 7.81 -29.96
CA GLU A 78 39.90 8.11 -31.18
C GLU A 78 38.85 9.18 -30.92
N GLU A 79 38.13 9.07 -29.77
CA GLU A 79 37.04 10.01 -29.45
C GLU A 79 37.56 11.38 -28.96
N PHE A 80 38.64 11.38 -28.18
CA PHE A 80 39.16 12.59 -27.53
C PHE A 80 40.54 13.02 -28.04
N GLY A 81 41.05 12.42 -29.11
CA GLY A 81 42.39 12.68 -29.67
C GLY A 81 42.55 14.03 -30.37
N HIS A 82 41.95 15.11 -29.85
CA HIS A 82 42.06 16.47 -30.33
C HIS A 82 43.18 17.24 -29.62
N GLU A 83 43.73 18.28 -30.25
CA GLU A 83 44.77 19.14 -29.70
C GLU A 83 44.39 19.81 -28.37
N THR A 84 43.09 19.92 -28.11
CA THR A 84 42.53 20.52 -26.90
C THR A 84 42.09 19.48 -25.86
N ALA A 85 42.61 18.26 -25.91
CA ALA A 85 42.27 17.21 -24.91
C ALA A 85 43.51 16.48 -24.41
N THR A 86 43.45 15.99 -23.18
CA THR A 86 44.45 15.07 -22.62
C THR A 86 43.77 13.84 -22.05
N TYR A 87 44.38 12.66 -22.15
CA TYR A 87 43.87 11.42 -21.67
C TYR A 87 45.03 10.54 -21.17
N GLY A 88 44.77 9.83 -20.08
CA GLY A 88 45.79 9.01 -19.44
C GLY A 88 45.22 7.85 -18.66
N ARG A 89 46.05 6.85 -18.39
CA ARG A 89 45.78 5.74 -17.50
C ARG A 89 46.63 5.88 -16.22
N PHE A 90 45.98 5.77 -15.07
CA PHE A 90 46.68 5.95 -13.81
C PHE A 90 47.11 4.62 -13.21
N GLU A 91 46.18 3.81 -12.82
CA GLU A 91 46.46 2.51 -12.19
C GLU A 91 45.33 1.54 -12.52
N ARG A 92 45.65 0.28 -12.79
CA ARG A 92 44.67 -0.78 -13.06
C ARG A 92 43.72 -0.42 -14.19
N ASP A 93 42.44 -0.21 -13.87
CA ASP A 93 41.32 0.07 -14.78
C ASP A 93 40.82 1.52 -14.68
N ASN A 94 41.66 2.44 -14.17
CA ASN A 94 41.31 3.85 -14.03
C ASN A 94 41.90 4.69 -15.16
N PHE A 95 41.03 5.34 -15.90
CA PHE A 95 41.38 6.27 -16.99
C PHE A 95 40.88 7.67 -16.65
N ILE A 96 41.58 8.66 -17.13
CA ILE A 96 41.26 10.06 -16.91
C ILE A 96 41.38 10.84 -18.21
N CYS A 97 40.42 11.71 -18.47
CA CYS A 97 40.39 12.59 -19.60
C CYS A 97 40.13 14.02 -19.13
N CYS A 98 40.84 15.00 -19.75
CA CYS A 98 40.51 16.40 -19.66
C CYS A 98 40.12 16.87 -21.06
N VAL A 99 38.86 17.31 -21.21
CA VAL A 99 38.26 17.63 -22.51
C VAL A 99 37.47 18.94 -22.42
N PRO A 100 37.27 19.65 -23.52
CA PRO A 100 36.38 20.82 -23.56
C PRO A 100 34.96 20.43 -23.15
N GLU A 101 34.25 21.29 -22.42
CA GLU A 101 32.86 21.08 -21.98
C GLU A 101 31.89 20.78 -23.15
N GLU A 102 32.14 21.34 -24.31
CA GLU A 102 31.35 21.12 -25.53
C GLU A 102 31.34 19.65 -25.97
N VAL A 103 32.45 18.94 -25.76
CA VAL A 103 32.56 17.50 -26.04
C VAL A 103 31.65 16.69 -25.12
N ILE A 104 31.52 17.11 -23.88
CA ILE A 104 30.61 16.47 -22.91
C ILE A 104 29.16 16.71 -23.29
N ASN A 105 28.82 17.95 -23.68
CA ASN A 105 27.45 18.36 -23.98
C ASN A 105 26.88 17.68 -25.24
N ASN A 106 27.70 17.17 -26.14
CA ASN A 106 27.23 16.45 -27.33
C ASN A 106 26.74 15.02 -27.01
N GLY A 107 27.02 14.50 -25.81
CA GLY A 107 26.51 13.22 -25.25
C GLY A 107 27.01 11.95 -25.97
N LYS A 108 27.80 12.05 -27.03
CA LYS A 108 28.27 10.87 -27.79
C LYS A 108 29.20 9.96 -26.97
N TRP A 109 30.00 10.55 -26.11
CA TRP A 109 30.96 9.86 -25.24
C TRP A 109 30.29 8.86 -24.27
N VAL A 110 29.00 9.00 -23.94
CA VAL A 110 28.26 8.08 -23.04
C VAL A 110 28.23 6.66 -23.61
N ARG A 111 28.28 6.53 -24.96
CA ARG A 111 28.32 5.22 -25.63
C ARG A 111 29.62 4.45 -25.35
N LEU A 112 30.70 5.13 -24.96
CA LEU A 112 31.97 4.50 -24.56
C LEU A 112 31.82 3.74 -23.22
N GLY A 113 30.69 3.87 -22.56
CA GLY A 113 30.36 3.15 -21.32
C GLY A 113 30.04 1.67 -21.50
N ASP A 114 29.69 1.25 -22.72
CA ASP A 114 29.43 -0.16 -23.08
C ASP A 114 30.58 -0.64 -23.99
N ILE A 115 31.45 -1.48 -23.42
CA ILE A 115 32.63 -2.00 -24.10
C ILE A 115 32.34 -3.44 -24.50
N SER A 116 32.28 -3.73 -25.80
CA SER A 116 32.22 -5.10 -26.31
C SER A 116 33.64 -5.62 -26.58
N PHE A 117 33.88 -6.84 -26.18
CA PHE A 117 35.17 -7.54 -26.35
C PHE A 117 34.92 -8.97 -26.80
N ASP A 118 35.57 -9.38 -27.88
CA ASP A 118 35.53 -10.75 -28.38
C ASP A 118 36.67 -11.57 -27.74
N ALA A 119 36.30 -12.61 -26.99
CA ALA A 119 37.24 -13.60 -26.47
C ALA A 119 36.84 -14.97 -26.99
N GLU A 120 37.70 -15.55 -27.81
CA GLU A 120 37.56 -16.91 -28.37
C GLU A 120 36.24 -17.18 -29.12
N GLY A 121 35.68 -16.16 -29.80
CA GLY A 121 34.42 -16.25 -30.55
C GLY A 121 33.14 -16.01 -29.73
N SER A 122 33.29 -15.55 -28.51
CA SER A 122 32.20 -15.08 -27.67
C SER A 122 32.32 -13.57 -27.42
N GLU A 123 31.26 -12.80 -27.69
CA GLU A 123 31.19 -11.37 -27.44
C GLU A 123 30.79 -11.12 -25.97
N TYR A 124 31.64 -10.39 -25.24
CA TYR A 124 31.41 -10.01 -23.86
C TYR A 124 31.21 -8.50 -23.76
N HIS A 125 30.22 -8.08 -22.94
CA HIS A 125 29.93 -6.70 -22.67
C HIS A 125 30.41 -6.30 -21.29
N PHE A 126 31.21 -5.25 -21.22
CA PHE A 126 31.67 -4.66 -19.97
C PHE A 126 31.13 -3.24 -19.86
N TYR A 127 30.65 -2.93 -18.67
CA TYR A 127 30.14 -1.61 -18.38
C TYR A 127 31.14 -0.78 -17.63
N SER A 128 31.32 0.46 -18.04
CA SER A 128 32.12 1.44 -17.31
C SER A 128 31.25 2.42 -16.54
N CYS A 129 31.83 3.14 -15.60
CA CYS A 129 31.22 4.26 -14.91
C CYS A 129 32.16 5.44 -14.84
N CYS A 130 31.59 6.65 -14.83
CA CYS A 130 32.34 7.89 -14.91
C CYS A 130 31.92 8.88 -13.85
N GLY A 131 32.89 9.63 -13.35
CA GLY A 131 32.65 10.87 -12.62
C GLY A 131 33.14 12.06 -13.40
N LEU A 132 32.37 13.11 -13.45
CA LEU A 132 32.65 14.33 -14.17
C LEU A 132 32.84 15.48 -13.21
N TYR A 133 33.88 16.27 -13.45
CA TYR A 133 34.14 17.51 -12.73
C TYR A 133 34.33 18.67 -13.74
N LYS A 134 33.46 19.68 -13.66
CA LYS A 134 33.65 20.92 -14.44
C LYS A 134 34.72 21.76 -13.74
N ILE A 135 35.78 22.13 -14.48
CA ILE A 135 36.87 22.95 -13.98
C ILE A 135 36.39 24.39 -13.86
N ILE A 136 35.98 24.79 -12.67
CA ILE A 136 35.52 26.14 -12.35
C ILE A 136 36.69 26.95 -11.77
N ASP A 137 37.42 26.35 -10.82
CA ASP A 137 38.58 26.94 -10.15
C ASP A 137 39.88 26.33 -10.72
N ARG A 138 40.63 27.12 -11.45
CA ARG A 138 41.90 26.71 -12.08
C ARG A 138 43.11 26.81 -11.14
N GLU A 139 42.95 27.43 -9.98
CA GLU A 139 43.99 27.47 -8.93
C GLU A 139 44.10 26.13 -8.18
N LEU A 140 43.10 25.30 -8.29
CA LEU A 140 43.16 23.92 -7.74
C LEU A 140 44.23 23.10 -8.47
N THR A 141 44.93 22.26 -7.73
CA THR A 141 45.84 21.30 -8.35
C THR A 141 45.08 20.29 -9.19
N ILE A 142 45.67 19.77 -10.24
CA ILE A 142 45.08 18.73 -11.09
C ILE A 142 44.69 17.51 -10.26
N ALA A 143 45.50 17.16 -9.24
CA ALA A 143 45.18 16.06 -8.31
C ALA A 143 43.85 16.29 -7.59
N ASN A 144 43.63 17.49 -7.07
CA ASN A 144 42.35 17.81 -6.37
C ASN A 144 41.17 17.82 -7.29
N MET A 145 41.34 18.27 -8.55
CA MET A 145 40.29 18.22 -9.57
C MET A 145 39.94 16.78 -9.94
N ILE A 146 40.91 15.89 -10.07
CA ILE A 146 40.73 14.47 -10.31
C ILE A 146 40.02 13.78 -9.14
N ASP A 147 40.41 14.11 -7.90
CA ASP A 147 39.74 13.56 -6.71
C ASP A 147 38.25 13.92 -6.68
N ARG A 148 37.86 15.12 -7.11
CA ARG A 148 36.46 15.51 -7.26
C ARG A 148 35.72 14.65 -8.30
N ALA A 149 36.32 14.44 -9.47
CA ALA A 149 35.76 13.55 -10.49
C ALA A 149 35.64 12.11 -9.98
N ARG A 150 36.66 11.63 -9.24
CA ARG A 150 36.65 10.31 -8.62
C ARG A 150 35.52 10.14 -7.60
N VAL A 151 35.29 11.14 -6.75
CA VAL A 151 34.18 11.13 -5.77
C VAL A 151 32.83 11.01 -6.50
N ALA A 152 32.62 11.75 -7.57
CA ALA A 152 31.41 11.62 -8.37
C ALA A 152 31.26 10.20 -8.97
N MET A 153 32.34 9.60 -9.49
CA MET A 153 32.32 8.23 -10.03
C MET A 153 31.94 7.21 -8.97
N GLU A 154 32.48 7.32 -7.73
CA GLU A 154 32.17 6.37 -6.67
C GLU A 154 30.65 6.34 -6.32
N THR A 155 29.91 7.45 -6.50
CA THR A 155 28.46 7.50 -6.26
C THR A 155 27.65 6.64 -7.24
N VAL A 156 28.18 6.37 -8.44
CA VAL A 156 27.51 5.60 -9.49
C VAL A 156 28.13 4.23 -9.76
N LYS A 157 29.21 3.89 -9.07
CA LYS A 157 29.99 2.67 -9.31
C LYS A 157 29.15 1.40 -9.22
N ASN A 158 28.21 1.34 -8.29
CA ASN A 158 27.32 0.20 -8.08
C ASN A 158 25.90 0.40 -8.69
N ASN A 159 25.68 1.51 -9.39
CA ASN A 159 24.40 1.80 -10.01
C ASN A 159 24.46 1.62 -11.53
N TYR A 160 23.99 0.48 -12.04
CA TYR A 160 24.03 0.16 -13.46
C TYR A 160 23.09 1.03 -14.31
N LEU A 161 22.09 1.66 -13.72
CA LEU A 161 21.15 2.54 -14.43
C LEU A 161 21.75 3.95 -14.65
N LYS A 162 22.80 4.32 -13.89
CA LYS A 162 23.47 5.61 -14.02
C LYS A 162 24.92 5.39 -14.40
N PRO A 163 25.31 5.57 -15.68
CA PRO A 163 26.68 5.36 -16.12
C PRO A 163 27.64 6.46 -15.68
N TYR A 164 27.13 7.65 -15.29
CA TYR A 164 27.96 8.75 -14.84
C TYR A 164 27.28 9.64 -13.81
N ALA A 165 28.08 10.42 -13.08
CA ALA A 165 27.62 11.49 -12.20
C ALA A 165 28.51 12.73 -12.35
N TRP A 166 27.86 13.91 -12.23
CA TRP A 166 28.57 15.18 -12.05
C TRP A 166 28.96 15.36 -10.59
N TYR A 167 30.15 15.92 -10.35
CA TYR A 167 30.57 16.29 -9.02
C TYR A 167 29.72 17.45 -8.48
N GLU A 168 29.26 17.28 -7.26
CA GLU A 168 28.61 18.30 -6.46
C GLU A 168 29.39 18.45 -5.14
N GLU A 169 29.50 19.67 -4.60
CA GLU A 169 30.23 19.92 -3.35
C GLU A 169 29.69 19.11 -2.16
N SER A 170 28.41 18.81 -2.15
CA SER A 170 27.73 17.93 -1.21
C SER A 170 28.34 16.53 -1.15
N MET A 171 28.81 16.00 -2.28
CA MET A 171 29.44 14.67 -2.38
C MET A 171 30.77 14.59 -1.59
N TRP A 172 31.56 15.64 -1.68
CA TRP A 172 32.81 15.73 -0.91
C TRP A 172 32.54 15.79 0.59
N GLY A 173 31.55 16.62 0.99
CA GLY A 173 31.08 16.72 2.37
C GLY A 173 30.65 15.36 2.93
N SER A 174 29.83 14.62 2.17
CA SER A 174 29.37 13.27 2.53
C SER A 174 30.53 12.27 2.69
N MET A 175 31.53 12.30 1.81
CA MET A 175 32.70 11.42 1.88
C MET A 175 33.56 11.72 3.10
N VAL A 176 33.76 12.99 3.44
CA VAL A 176 34.49 13.41 4.64
C VAL A 176 33.72 12.98 5.90
N GLU A 177 32.39 13.12 5.90
CA GLU A 177 31.54 12.69 7.00
C GLU A 177 31.60 11.16 7.18
N GLU A 178 31.49 10.38 6.08
CA GLU A 178 31.67 8.91 6.10
C GLU A 178 33.02 8.53 6.72
N GLN A 179 34.12 9.17 6.31
CA GLN A 179 35.43 8.89 6.84
C GLN A 179 35.58 9.24 8.33
N LYS A 180 34.95 10.36 8.75
CA LYS A 180 34.93 10.74 10.18
C LYS A 180 34.14 9.73 11.01
N MET A 181 33.00 9.26 10.52
CA MET A 181 32.18 8.24 11.20
C MET A 181 32.95 6.94 11.35
N ASN A 182 33.59 6.45 10.28
CA ASN A 182 34.40 5.24 10.31
C ASN A 182 35.56 5.33 11.29
N SER A 183 36.28 6.44 11.29
CA SER A 183 37.44 6.63 12.18
C SER A 183 37.03 6.74 13.66
N SER A 184 35.84 7.27 13.95
CA SER A 184 35.33 7.45 15.32
C SER A 184 34.66 6.20 15.88
N PHE A 185 34.31 5.21 15.06
CA PHE A 185 33.49 4.04 15.43
C PHE A 185 34.09 3.27 16.64
N ARG A 186 35.35 2.89 16.58
CA ARG A 186 35.98 2.10 17.66
C ARG A 186 35.97 2.85 18.99
N LYS A 187 36.21 4.17 18.93
CA LYS A 187 36.16 5.03 20.11
C LYS A 187 34.73 5.14 20.63
N ALA A 188 33.75 5.28 19.73
CA ALA A 188 32.35 5.38 20.09
C ALA A 188 31.83 4.12 20.81
N ILE A 189 32.24 2.91 20.38
CA ILE A 189 31.92 1.65 21.08
C ILE A 189 32.58 1.65 22.48
N ALA A 190 33.87 1.95 22.56
CA ALA A 190 34.62 1.90 23.82
C ALA A 190 34.12 2.92 24.87
N GLU A 191 33.60 4.06 24.42
CA GLU A 191 33.06 5.12 25.27
C GLU A 191 31.55 5.01 25.49
N ASN A 192 30.92 3.91 25.06
CA ASN A 192 29.47 3.70 25.15
C ASN A 192 28.63 4.85 24.55
N GLN A 193 29.06 5.43 23.42
CA GLN A 193 28.32 6.49 22.75
C GLN A 193 27.11 5.95 21.99
N PHE A 194 27.08 4.66 21.63
CA PHE A 194 25.91 4.00 21.09
C PHE A 194 24.96 3.62 22.22
N LYS A 195 23.74 4.10 22.16
CA LYS A 195 22.68 3.85 23.13
C LYS A 195 21.57 3.05 22.49
N VAL A 196 20.98 2.13 23.25
CA VAL A 196 19.79 1.41 22.83
C VAL A 196 18.56 2.19 23.33
N TYR A 197 17.72 2.57 22.40
CA TYR A 197 16.39 3.12 22.65
C TYR A 197 15.37 2.01 22.44
N TYR A 198 14.29 2.06 23.16
CA TYR A 198 13.23 1.07 23.09
C TYR A 198 11.93 1.74 22.62
N GLN A 199 11.32 1.19 21.60
CA GLN A 199 9.99 1.63 21.16
C GLN A 199 8.98 0.56 21.49
N PRO A 200 8.01 0.85 22.40
CA PRO A 200 7.01 -0.13 22.79
C PRO A 200 6.12 -0.58 21.63
N LEU A 201 5.85 -1.88 21.62
CA LEU A 201 4.88 -2.56 20.77
C LEU A 201 3.59 -2.73 21.56
N CYS A 202 2.46 -2.27 21.04
CA CYS A 202 1.19 -2.27 21.74
C CYS A 202 0.20 -3.20 21.05
N ARG A 203 -0.57 -3.95 21.84
CA ARG A 203 -1.67 -4.76 21.32
C ARG A 203 -2.71 -3.85 20.68
N ALA A 204 -3.12 -4.15 19.45
CA ALA A 204 -4.06 -3.32 18.70
C ALA A 204 -5.45 -3.24 19.37
N SER A 205 -5.89 -4.27 20.10
CA SER A 205 -7.22 -4.31 20.70
C SER A 205 -7.41 -3.36 21.89
N ASP A 206 -6.38 -3.20 22.75
CA ASP A 206 -6.48 -2.50 24.03
C ASP A 206 -5.33 -1.52 24.32
N GLY A 207 -4.29 -1.49 23.49
CA GLY A 207 -3.10 -0.65 23.66
C GLY A 207 -2.15 -1.13 24.76
N ALA A 208 -2.29 -2.38 25.25
CA ALA A 208 -1.37 -2.95 26.22
C ALA A 208 0.00 -3.21 25.61
N ILE A 209 1.09 -2.96 26.36
CA ILE A 209 2.46 -3.19 25.90
C ILE A 209 2.71 -4.71 25.88
N THR A 210 3.08 -5.24 24.72
CA THR A 210 3.36 -6.67 24.49
C THR A 210 4.82 -6.95 24.17
N GLY A 211 5.61 -5.94 23.92
CA GLY A 211 7.02 -6.04 23.60
C GLY A 211 7.61 -4.66 23.34
N ALA A 212 8.84 -4.63 22.85
CA ALA A 212 9.44 -3.42 22.31
C ALA A 212 10.47 -3.75 21.22
N GLU A 213 10.75 -2.80 20.36
CA GLU A 213 11.86 -2.85 19.41
C GLU A 213 13.06 -2.10 19.93
N ALA A 214 14.26 -2.72 19.83
CA ALA A 214 15.53 -2.12 20.18
C ALA A 214 16.10 -1.34 19.00
N LEU A 215 16.24 -0.03 19.18
CA LEU A 215 16.66 0.91 18.15
C LEU A 215 17.95 1.60 18.57
N VAL A 216 19.02 1.38 17.84
CA VAL A 216 20.31 2.04 18.15
C VAL A 216 20.25 3.55 17.88
N ARG A 217 20.89 4.33 18.74
CA ARG A 217 21.09 5.77 18.60
C ARG A 217 22.56 6.09 18.91
N TRP A 218 23.16 6.99 18.19
CA TRP A 218 24.53 7.42 18.44
C TRP A 218 24.54 8.79 19.12
N GLU A 219 24.85 8.82 20.41
CA GLU A 219 25.03 10.06 21.18
C GLU A 219 26.50 10.51 21.05
N LYS A 220 26.74 11.35 20.03
CA LYS A 220 28.09 11.80 19.70
C LYS A 220 28.45 13.07 20.49
N PRO A 221 29.52 13.05 21.28
CA PRO A 221 29.92 14.22 22.07
C PRO A 221 30.14 15.46 21.20
N GLY A 222 29.46 16.55 21.52
CA GLY A 222 29.55 17.82 20.81
C GLY A 222 28.65 17.95 19.57
N GLU A 223 28.09 16.84 19.06
CA GLU A 223 27.16 16.83 17.89
C GLU A 223 25.74 16.44 18.29
N GLY A 224 25.55 15.81 19.47
CA GLY A 224 24.24 15.35 19.95
C GLY A 224 23.85 14.00 19.36
N LEU A 225 22.55 13.80 19.17
CA LEU A 225 21.99 12.52 18.69
C LEU A 225 22.08 12.42 17.17
N VAL A 226 22.88 11.48 16.67
CA VAL A 226 23.01 11.18 15.24
C VAL A 226 21.97 10.14 14.84
N SER A 227 21.24 10.42 13.76
CA SER A 227 20.19 9.53 13.23
C SER A 227 20.78 8.22 12.68
N PRO A 228 20.15 7.04 12.93
CA PRO A 228 20.54 5.76 12.35
C PRO A 228 20.68 5.77 10.83
N GLY A 229 19.78 6.46 10.13
CA GLY A 229 19.83 6.60 8.67
C GLY A 229 21.12 7.25 8.13
N LYS A 230 21.91 7.94 8.99
CA LYS A 230 23.20 8.51 8.59
C LYS A 230 24.36 7.53 8.74
N PHE A 231 24.38 6.69 9.77
CA PHE A 231 25.54 5.84 10.05
C PHE A 231 25.35 4.36 9.71
N ILE A 232 24.14 3.81 9.78
CA ILE A 232 23.88 2.40 9.47
C ILE A 232 24.32 2.06 8.03
N PRO A 233 23.92 2.80 6.96
CA PRO A 233 24.37 2.49 5.60
C PRO A 233 25.90 2.53 5.43
N ILE A 234 26.56 3.43 6.16
CA ILE A 234 28.03 3.55 6.16
C ILE A 234 28.66 2.33 6.81
N PHE A 235 28.14 1.90 7.95
CA PHE A 235 28.68 0.76 8.68
C PHE A 235 28.37 -0.58 8.00
N GLU A 236 27.24 -0.70 7.33
CA GLU A 236 26.97 -1.83 6.44
C GLU A 236 27.99 -1.93 5.32
N LYS A 237 28.24 -0.83 4.58
CA LYS A 237 29.19 -0.79 3.48
C LYS A 237 30.60 -1.23 3.88
N ASN A 238 30.99 -0.96 5.11
CA ASN A 238 32.34 -1.22 5.63
C ASN A 238 32.42 -2.43 6.56
N GLY A 239 31.31 -3.15 6.79
CA GLY A 239 31.25 -4.32 7.68
C GLY A 239 31.36 -3.98 9.19
N LEU A 240 31.33 -2.70 9.57
CA LEU A 240 31.36 -2.28 10.98
C LEU A 240 30.01 -2.54 11.67
N ILE A 241 28.95 -2.71 10.89
CA ILE A 241 27.62 -2.99 11.43
C ILE A 241 27.59 -4.28 12.25
N SER A 242 28.34 -5.30 11.86
CA SER A 242 28.45 -6.56 12.60
C SER A 242 28.92 -6.39 14.05
N VAL A 243 29.83 -5.45 14.27
CA VAL A 243 30.33 -5.13 15.64
C VAL A 243 29.26 -4.36 16.41
N LEU A 244 28.55 -3.46 15.72
CA LEU A 244 27.45 -2.68 16.31
C LEU A 244 26.27 -3.58 16.70
N ASP A 245 25.87 -4.50 15.82
CA ASP A 245 24.78 -5.43 16.07
C ASP A 245 25.05 -6.26 17.33
N ARG A 246 26.23 -6.88 17.43
CA ARG A 246 26.62 -7.64 18.63
C ARG A 246 26.65 -6.79 19.90
N TYR A 247 27.06 -5.52 19.80
CA TYR A 247 27.00 -4.59 20.91
C TYR A 247 25.57 -4.34 21.35
N VAL A 248 24.67 -4.05 20.42
CA VAL A 248 23.24 -3.81 20.69
C VAL A 248 22.59 -5.05 21.31
N TRP A 249 22.80 -6.24 20.71
CA TRP A 249 22.28 -7.50 21.25
C TRP A 249 22.73 -7.74 22.70
N GLY A 250 24.01 -7.47 23.01
CA GLY A 250 24.54 -7.57 24.35
C GLY A 250 23.89 -6.60 25.32
N GLU A 251 23.67 -5.34 24.93
CA GLU A 251 23.02 -4.34 25.78
C GLU A 251 21.54 -4.68 26.05
N VAL A 252 20.81 -5.17 25.06
CA VAL A 252 19.44 -5.65 25.23
C VAL A 252 19.39 -6.82 26.23
N CYS A 253 20.27 -7.80 26.05
CA CYS A 253 20.37 -8.94 26.99
C CYS A 253 20.75 -8.50 28.40
N ARG A 254 21.66 -7.55 28.55
CA ARG A 254 22.04 -6.97 29.83
C ARG A 254 20.85 -6.34 30.56
N MET A 255 20.07 -5.54 29.85
CA MET A 255 18.86 -4.88 30.39
C MET A 255 17.83 -5.90 30.82
N GLN A 256 17.51 -6.90 29.97
CA GLN A 256 16.56 -7.95 30.30
C GLN A 256 16.99 -8.77 31.52
N ARG A 257 18.27 -9.16 31.60
CA ARG A 257 18.82 -9.90 32.76
C ARG A 257 18.70 -9.10 34.05
N LYS A 258 19.10 -7.82 34.03
CA LYS A 258 18.97 -6.89 35.16
C LYS A 258 17.52 -6.87 35.70
N ARG A 259 16.53 -6.80 34.83
CA ARG A 259 15.13 -6.78 35.23
C ARG A 259 14.67 -8.11 35.84
N LEU A 260 15.08 -9.25 35.26
CA LEU A 260 14.81 -10.58 35.82
C LEU A 260 15.42 -10.79 37.22
N GLU A 261 16.66 -10.34 37.43
CA GLU A 261 17.33 -10.39 38.73
C GLU A 261 16.62 -9.54 39.79
N GLN A 262 15.94 -8.49 39.37
CA GLN A 262 15.15 -7.63 40.23
C GLN A 262 13.72 -8.11 40.39
N GLU A 263 13.37 -9.28 39.85
CA GLU A 263 12.01 -9.83 39.80
C GLU A 263 10.97 -8.86 39.22
N LEU A 264 11.42 -7.98 38.31
CA LEU A 264 10.56 -7.04 37.59
C LEU A 264 9.96 -7.69 36.35
N GLU A 265 8.83 -7.20 35.96
CA GLU A 265 8.15 -7.65 34.75
C GLU A 265 9.01 -7.39 33.51
N VAL A 266 9.11 -8.38 32.63
CA VAL A 266 9.84 -8.31 31.36
C VAL A 266 8.90 -8.53 30.20
N VAL A 267 9.19 -7.90 29.08
CA VAL A 267 8.49 -8.11 27.80
C VAL A 267 9.51 -8.50 26.74
N PRO A 268 9.14 -9.28 25.71
CA PRO A 268 10.05 -9.61 24.61
C PRO A 268 10.56 -8.37 23.91
N ILE A 269 11.87 -8.36 23.58
CA ILE A 269 12.52 -7.27 22.84
C ILE A 269 12.98 -7.78 21.49
N SER A 270 12.60 -7.10 20.44
CA SER A 270 13.07 -7.38 19.10
C SER A 270 14.43 -6.71 18.87
N ILE A 271 15.35 -7.45 18.25
CA ILE A 271 16.66 -6.98 17.83
C ILE A 271 16.79 -7.10 16.31
N ASN A 272 17.30 -6.07 15.69
CA ASN A 272 17.59 -6.04 14.26
C ASN A 272 18.83 -6.87 13.93
N VAL A 273 18.81 -7.58 12.80
CA VAL A 273 19.94 -8.30 12.22
C VAL A 273 20.22 -7.71 10.84
N SER A 274 21.40 -7.12 10.67
CA SER A 274 21.78 -6.53 9.40
C SER A 274 21.95 -7.60 8.31
N ARG A 275 21.64 -7.24 7.04
CA ARG A 275 21.75 -8.17 5.91
C ARG A 275 23.13 -8.80 5.73
N ILE A 276 24.18 -8.09 6.09
CA ILE A 276 25.57 -8.59 5.97
C ILE A 276 25.85 -9.75 6.93
N GLU A 277 25.17 -9.79 8.07
CA GLU A 277 25.32 -10.86 9.05
C GLU A 277 24.93 -12.24 8.51
N PHE A 278 24.03 -12.33 7.54
CA PHE A 278 23.64 -13.61 6.94
C PHE A 278 24.80 -14.31 6.19
N TYR A 279 25.80 -13.56 5.75
CA TYR A 279 27.02 -14.13 5.17
C TYR A 279 28.01 -14.67 6.24
N ASN A 280 27.73 -14.44 7.53
CA ASN A 280 28.49 -15.03 8.63
C ASN A 280 27.93 -16.42 8.97
N PRO A 281 28.66 -17.51 8.74
CA PRO A 281 28.18 -18.86 9.02
C PRO A 281 27.91 -19.13 10.51
N HIS A 282 28.39 -18.27 11.40
CA HIS A 282 28.23 -18.37 12.86
C HIS A 282 27.15 -17.45 13.42
N LEU A 283 26.40 -16.73 12.59
CA LEU A 283 25.38 -15.74 13.01
C LEU A 283 24.45 -16.29 14.11
N CYS A 284 23.79 -17.42 13.84
CA CYS A 284 22.81 -17.99 14.76
C CYS A 284 23.45 -18.43 16.09
N ASP A 285 24.66 -18.98 16.00
CA ASP A 285 25.45 -19.40 17.19
C ASP A 285 25.89 -18.17 18.01
N ASP A 286 26.29 -17.08 17.35
CA ASP A 286 26.69 -15.84 17.99
C ASP A 286 25.50 -15.23 18.78
N ILE A 287 24.34 -15.13 18.17
CA ILE A 287 23.11 -14.63 18.83
C ILE A 287 22.76 -15.53 20.04
N TYR A 288 22.68 -16.85 19.81
CA TYR A 288 22.34 -17.80 20.85
C TYR A 288 23.33 -17.73 22.03
N ASN A 289 24.64 -17.67 21.76
CA ASN A 289 25.68 -17.60 22.77
C ASN A 289 25.61 -16.29 23.59
N ILE A 290 25.25 -15.16 22.96
CA ILE A 290 25.02 -13.90 23.66
C ILE A 290 23.84 -14.04 24.62
N VAL A 291 22.68 -14.54 24.15
CA VAL A 291 21.48 -14.71 24.98
C VAL A 291 21.77 -15.68 26.15
N LYS A 292 22.43 -16.79 25.86
CA LYS A 292 22.83 -17.79 26.87
C LYS A 292 23.84 -17.26 27.89
N LYS A 293 24.79 -16.40 27.46
CA LYS A 293 25.74 -15.75 28.36
C LYS A 293 25.04 -14.95 29.46
N TYR A 294 23.89 -14.35 29.15
CA TYR A 294 23.08 -13.62 30.12
C TYR A 294 22.00 -14.49 30.79
N ASP A 295 22.01 -15.80 30.56
CA ASP A 295 21.04 -16.75 31.14
C ASP A 295 19.59 -16.31 30.95
N LEU A 296 19.26 -15.96 29.69
CA LEU A 296 17.93 -15.51 29.28
C LEU A 296 17.17 -16.61 28.53
N PRO A 297 15.85 -16.73 28.73
CA PRO A 297 14.97 -17.46 27.82
C PRO A 297 15.02 -16.85 26.42
N THR A 298 15.08 -17.69 25.38
CA THR A 298 15.15 -17.21 23.98
C THR A 298 13.88 -16.48 23.55
N GLU A 299 12.74 -16.80 24.15
CA GLU A 299 11.45 -16.15 23.92
C GLU A 299 11.42 -14.67 24.29
N LEU A 300 12.36 -14.21 25.13
CA LEU A 300 12.49 -12.80 25.49
C LEU A 300 13.24 -11.96 24.45
N ILE A 301 13.86 -12.60 23.46
CA ILE A 301 14.58 -11.94 22.36
C ILE A 301 13.95 -12.39 21.05
N LYS A 302 13.46 -11.44 20.28
CA LYS A 302 12.93 -11.67 18.95
C LYS A 302 13.90 -11.16 17.90
N ILE A 303 13.96 -11.82 16.76
CA ILE A 303 14.93 -11.53 15.69
C ILE A 303 14.21 -10.87 14.52
N GLU A 304 14.60 -9.64 14.18
CA GLU A 304 14.07 -8.92 13.04
C GLU A 304 15.01 -9.02 11.85
N ILE A 305 14.45 -9.42 10.69
CA ILE A 305 15.14 -9.54 9.41
C ILE A 305 14.44 -8.69 8.38
N THR A 306 15.18 -7.90 7.60
CA THR A 306 14.57 -7.06 6.57
C THR A 306 14.22 -7.88 5.34
N GLU A 307 13.17 -7.45 4.60
CA GLU A 307 12.80 -8.01 3.30
C GLU A 307 13.97 -8.01 2.31
N SER A 308 14.76 -6.94 2.29
CA SER A 308 15.91 -6.82 1.40
C SER A 308 17.00 -7.87 1.67
N ALA A 309 17.21 -8.29 2.93
CA ALA A 309 18.16 -9.35 3.26
C ALA A 309 17.74 -10.69 2.62
N TYR A 310 16.44 -11.00 2.65
CA TYR A 310 15.93 -12.19 1.98
C TYR A 310 16.03 -12.11 0.46
N ALA A 311 15.77 -10.94 -0.13
CA ALA A 311 15.84 -10.76 -1.59
C ALA A 311 17.28 -10.94 -2.12
N ASP A 312 18.30 -10.58 -1.33
CA ASP A 312 19.70 -10.72 -1.71
C ASP A 312 20.15 -12.19 -1.79
N ASP A 313 19.83 -13.02 -0.80
CA ASP A 313 20.10 -14.47 -0.80
C ASP A 313 19.04 -15.26 -0.02
N PRO A 314 17.96 -15.72 -0.70
CA PRO A 314 16.88 -16.45 -0.07
C PRO A 314 17.33 -17.73 0.66
N THR A 315 18.34 -18.43 0.13
CA THR A 315 18.77 -19.72 0.66
C THR A 315 19.48 -19.56 2.01
N LEU A 316 20.41 -18.62 2.09
CA LEU A 316 21.13 -18.33 3.34
C LEU A 316 20.18 -17.88 4.45
N VAL A 317 19.23 -17.01 4.12
CA VAL A 317 18.26 -16.51 5.10
C VAL A 317 17.33 -17.62 5.58
N GLN A 318 16.82 -18.50 4.68
CA GLN A 318 16.00 -19.65 5.08
C GLN A 318 16.74 -20.60 6.02
N GLU A 319 18.00 -20.92 5.73
CA GLU A 319 18.81 -21.79 6.58
C GLU A 319 19.02 -21.14 7.96
N ALA A 320 19.32 -19.84 8.01
CA ALA A 320 19.48 -19.11 9.25
C ALA A 320 18.19 -19.08 10.08
N VAL A 321 17.04 -18.80 9.46
CA VAL A 321 15.72 -18.80 10.14
C VAL A 321 15.41 -20.16 10.74
N LYS A 322 15.61 -21.26 9.99
CA LYS A 322 15.41 -22.62 10.52
C LYS A 322 16.27 -22.88 11.74
N LYS A 323 17.55 -22.49 11.70
CA LYS A 323 18.47 -22.67 12.83
C LYS A 323 18.11 -21.80 14.03
N LEU A 324 17.61 -20.58 13.80
CA LEU A 324 17.09 -19.71 14.87
C LEU A 324 15.85 -20.32 15.54
N HIS A 325 14.94 -20.94 14.78
CA HIS A 325 13.81 -21.68 15.32
C HIS A 325 14.25 -22.92 16.13
N GLU A 326 15.26 -23.64 15.70
CA GLU A 326 15.84 -24.76 16.47
C GLU A 326 16.36 -24.29 17.84
N TYR A 327 16.84 -23.05 17.93
CA TYR A 327 17.24 -22.42 19.21
C TYR A 327 16.06 -21.83 20.00
N GLY A 328 14.86 -21.80 19.46
CA GLY A 328 13.64 -21.31 20.10
C GLY A 328 13.40 -19.81 19.96
N PHE A 329 14.05 -19.14 18.99
CA PHE A 329 13.79 -17.73 18.69
C PHE A 329 12.54 -17.54 17.84
N VAL A 330 11.83 -16.43 18.07
CA VAL A 330 10.78 -15.92 17.21
C VAL A 330 11.38 -14.99 16.18
N VAL A 331 11.07 -15.19 14.90
CA VAL A 331 11.63 -14.43 13.78
C VAL A 331 10.55 -13.56 13.13
N LEU A 332 10.87 -12.27 12.98
CA LEU A 332 10.01 -11.27 12.36
C LEU A 332 10.58 -10.85 11.00
N MET A 333 9.72 -10.66 10.02
CA MET A 333 10.08 -9.99 8.76
C MET A 333 9.72 -8.52 8.85
N ASP A 334 10.72 -7.66 8.69
CA ASP A 334 10.61 -6.21 8.79
C ASP A 334 10.51 -5.53 7.40
N ASP A 335 10.00 -4.30 7.38
CA ASP A 335 9.85 -3.45 6.18
C ASP A 335 9.02 -4.09 5.05
N PHE A 336 8.09 -5.01 5.37
CA PHE A 336 7.32 -5.69 4.34
C PHE A 336 6.52 -4.72 3.49
N GLY A 337 6.82 -4.74 2.19
CA GLY A 337 6.16 -3.95 1.17
C GLY A 337 6.85 -2.65 0.81
N SER A 338 7.97 -2.29 1.44
CA SER A 338 8.76 -1.11 1.06
C SER A 338 9.55 -1.32 -0.24
N GLY A 339 9.64 -2.54 -0.77
CA GLY A 339 10.48 -2.92 -1.89
C GLY A 339 9.83 -3.85 -2.91
N TYR A 340 10.59 -4.75 -3.49
CA TYR A 340 10.21 -5.70 -4.54
C TYR A 340 9.55 -6.98 -3.98
N SER A 341 8.76 -6.90 -2.90
CA SER A 341 8.15 -8.08 -2.30
C SER A 341 7.30 -8.84 -3.28
N SER A 342 7.72 -10.03 -3.62
CA SER A 342 6.80 -10.97 -4.23
C SER A 342 6.09 -11.76 -3.13
N LEU A 343 4.80 -12.04 -3.30
CA LEU A 343 4.05 -12.98 -2.47
C LEU A 343 4.76 -14.35 -2.36
N ASN A 344 5.66 -14.64 -3.28
CA ASN A 344 6.52 -15.82 -3.25
C ASN A 344 7.48 -15.83 -2.05
N THR A 345 7.96 -14.66 -1.60
CA THR A 345 8.82 -14.53 -0.43
C THR A 345 8.15 -15.08 0.83
N LEU A 346 6.91 -14.67 1.07
CA LEU A 346 6.14 -15.12 2.24
C LEU A 346 5.79 -16.62 2.19
N LYS A 347 5.62 -17.19 1.00
CA LYS A 347 5.33 -18.63 0.85
C LYS A 347 6.48 -19.51 1.33
N ASP A 348 7.72 -19.09 1.06
CA ASP A 348 8.89 -19.94 1.18
C ASP A 348 9.71 -19.67 2.46
N LEU A 349 9.50 -18.52 3.14
CA LEU A 349 10.20 -18.15 4.36
C LEU A 349 9.38 -18.48 5.61
N PRO A 350 9.86 -19.35 6.51
CA PRO A 350 9.18 -19.70 7.75
C PRO A 350 9.39 -18.61 8.82
N ILE A 351 8.67 -17.48 8.72
CA ILE A 351 8.62 -16.43 9.73
C ILE A 351 7.43 -16.61 10.66
N ASP A 352 7.46 -15.98 11.84
CA ASP A 352 6.38 -16.02 12.83
C ASP A 352 5.54 -14.74 12.80
N VAL A 353 6.16 -13.61 12.48
CA VAL A 353 5.54 -12.29 12.53
C VAL A 353 5.87 -11.49 11.28
N LEU A 354 4.88 -10.79 10.76
CA LEU A 354 5.00 -9.88 9.62
C LEU A 354 4.86 -8.44 10.11
N LYS A 355 5.92 -7.61 9.97
CA LYS A 355 5.87 -6.16 10.23
C LYS A 355 5.53 -5.43 8.92
N ILE A 356 4.51 -4.59 8.98
CA ILE A 356 3.97 -3.88 7.82
C ILE A 356 4.29 -2.40 7.99
N ASP A 357 5.10 -1.84 7.07
CA ASP A 357 5.46 -0.42 7.06
C ASP A 357 4.25 0.43 6.62
N MET A 358 3.83 1.36 7.47
CA MET A 358 2.70 2.27 7.22
C MET A 358 3.00 3.34 6.17
N LYS A 359 4.21 3.41 5.60
CA LYS A 359 4.45 4.22 4.38
C LYS A 359 3.53 3.82 3.22
N PHE A 360 2.98 2.60 3.23
CA PHE A 360 1.86 2.24 2.38
C PHE A 360 0.64 3.15 2.56
N MET A 361 0.52 3.76 3.73
CA MET A 361 -0.61 4.61 4.12
C MET A 361 -0.35 6.11 3.93
N ASP A 362 0.79 6.52 3.35
CA ASP A 362 1.15 7.91 3.03
C ASP A 362 0.15 8.55 2.05
N SER A 363 -1.08 8.54 2.33
CA SER A 363 -2.23 9.13 1.63
C SER A 363 -3.52 8.39 2.00
N PHE A 364 -3.59 7.79 3.19
CA PHE A 364 -4.75 7.00 3.64
C PHE A 364 -6.09 7.72 3.40
N ASP A 365 -6.12 9.05 3.64
CA ASP A 365 -7.32 9.86 3.44
C ASP A 365 -7.66 10.12 1.96
N GLN A 366 -6.72 9.89 1.03
CA GLN A 366 -6.89 10.20 -0.40
C GLN A 366 -6.83 8.98 -1.30
N ASN A 367 -6.35 7.82 -0.83
CA ASN A 367 -6.10 6.65 -1.67
C ASN A 367 -6.78 5.37 -1.13
N GLN A 368 -8.03 5.16 -1.54
CA GLN A 368 -8.79 3.94 -1.21
C GLN A 368 -8.07 2.64 -1.58
N LYS A 369 -7.19 2.65 -2.57
CA LYS A 369 -6.44 1.45 -2.99
C LYS A 369 -5.41 1.01 -1.96
N ALA A 370 -4.74 1.96 -1.28
CA ALA A 370 -3.77 1.66 -0.23
C ALA A 370 -4.42 0.91 0.93
N ALA A 371 -5.59 1.36 1.35
CA ALA A 371 -6.39 0.72 2.40
C ALA A 371 -6.79 -0.72 2.04
N VAL A 372 -7.21 -0.95 0.79
CA VAL A 372 -7.56 -2.30 0.29
C VAL A 372 -6.34 -3.23 0.27
N ILE A 373 -5.17 -2.73 -0.11
CA ILE A 373 -3.93 -3.51 -0.13
C ILE A 373 -3.52 -3.89 1.29
N LEU A 374 -3.56 -2.96 2.24
CA LEU A 374 -3.24 -3.23 3.64
C LEU A 374 -4.17 -4.29 4.25
N GLU A 375 -5.48 -4.16 4.02
CA GLU A 375 -6.45 -5.18 4.44
C GLU A 375 -6.15 -6.56 3.84
N ALA A 376 -5.81 -6.60 2.55
CA ALA A 376 -5.44 -7.86 1.89
C ALA A 376 -4.17 -8.48 2.49
N ILE A 377 -3.16 -7.67 2.84
CA ILE A 377 -1.92 -8.14 3.48
C ILE A 377 -2.22 -8.71 4.87
N ILE A 378 -2.97 -8.00 5.72
CA ILE A 378 -3.30 -8.45 7.07
C ILE A 378 -4.09 -9.76 7.00
N ARG A 379 -5.09 -9.86 6.13
CA ARG A 379 -5.87 -11.09 5.94
C ARG A 379 -5.02 -12.26 5.45
N MET A 380 -4.14 -12.00 4.48
CA MET A 380 -3.21 -13.02 3.97
C MET A 380 -2.28 -13.53 5.08
N ALA A 381 -1.70 -12.64 5.89
CA ALA A 381 -0.87 -13.01 7.03
C ALA A 381 -1.63 -13.92 8.01
N LYS A 382 -2.88 -13.58 8.32
CA LYS A 382 -3.75 -14.43 9.19
C LYS A 382 -4.01 -15.81 8.57
N TRP A 383 -4.30 -15.90 7.28
CA TRP A 383 -4.49 -17.22 6.62
C TRP A 383 -3.22 -18.07 6.67
N MET A 384 -2.06 -17.43 6.64
CA MET A 384 -0.76 -18.08 6.80
C MET A 384 -0.42 -18.36 8.27
N LYS A 385 -1.27 -17.98 9.22
CA LYS A 385 -1.05 -18.05 10.68
C LYS A 385 0.14 -17.22 11.15
N LEU A 386 0.45 -16.13 10.45
CA LEU A 386 1.45 -15.16 10.84
C LEU A 386 0.79 -14.08 11.70
N ARG A 387 1.46 -13.67 12.76
CA ARG A 387 1.09 -12.46 13.50
C ARG A 387 1.46 -11.21 12.72
N THR A 388 0.72 -10.14 12.94
CA THR A 388 0.93 -8.87 12.24
C THR A 388 1.33 -7.76 13.21
N VAL A 389 2.31 -6.97 12.80
CA VAL A 389 2.69 -5.70 13.44
C VAL A 389 2.55 -4.59 12.41
N ALA A 390 1.75 -3.57 12.69
CA ALA A 390 1.69 -2.37 11.87
C ALA A 390 2.56 -1.27 12.48
N GLU A 391 3.51 -0.76 11.70
CA GLU A 391 4.46 0.27 12.11
C GLU A 391 4.03 1.67 11.67
N GLY A 392 4.56 2.70 12.31
CA GLY A 392 4.32 4.08 11.91
C GLY A 392 2.93 4.61 12.22
N VAL A 393 2.21 4.02 13.18
CA VAL A 393 0.88 4.50 13.59
C VAL A 393 1.02 5.85 14.31
N GLU A 394 0.53 6.93 13.71
CA GLU A 394 0.65 8.29 14.24
C GLU A 394 -0.66 8.87 14.77
N THR A 395 -1.80 8.34 14.33
CA THR A 395 -3.11 8.87 14.68
C THR A 395 -4.04 7.84 15.30
N LYS A 396 -5.02 8.32 16.08
CA LYS A 396 -6.09 7.48 16.63
C LYS A 396 -6.90 6.79 15.52
N LYS A 397 -7.12 7.46 14.40
CA LYS A 397 -7.87 6.97 13.26
C LYS A 397 -7.19 5.75 12.62
N GLU A 398 -5.87 5.82 12.42
CA GLU A 398 -5.08 4.69 11.92
C GLU A 398 -5.14 3.50 12.87
N TRP A 399 -4.98 3.74 14.18
CA TRP A 399 -5.11 2.68 15.18
C TRP A 399 -6.48 2.01 15.15
N GLU A 400 -7.58 2.79 15.16
CA GLU A 400 -8.95 2.25 15.11
C GLU A 400 -9.19 1.46 13.82
N TYR A 401 -8.63 1.92 12.71
CA TYR A 401 -8.70 1.22 11.43
C TYR A 401 -7.96 -0.13 11.48
N LEU A 402 -6.70 -0.15 11.95
CA LEU A 402 -5.91 -1.37 12.12
C LEU A 402 -6.59 -2.37 13.08
N ARG A 403 -7.17 -1.85 14.16
CA ARG A 403 -7.95 -2.65 15.12
C ARG A 403 -9.18 -3.27 14.45
N SER A 404 -9.86 -2.55 13.57
CA SER A 404 -11.03 -3.08 12.85
C SER A 404 -10.66 -4.19 11.84
N MET A 405 -9.42 -4.21 11.36
CA MET A 405 -8.88 -5.26 10.49
C MET A 405 -8.23 -6.41 11.27
N GLU A 406 -8.34 -6.36 12.61
CA GLU A 406 -7.74 -7.38 13.49
C GLU A 406 -6.21 -7.48 13.38
N CYS A 407 -5.52 -6.37 13.12
CA CYS A 407 -4.09 -6.33 13.31
C CYS A 407 -3.75 -6.70 14.77
N ASP A 408 -2.74 -7.54 14.99
CA ASP A 408 -2.44 -8.05 16.32
C ASP A 408 -1.74 -7.01 17.19
N VAL A 409 -0.72 -6.34 16.61
CA VAL A 409 0.16 -5.41 17.31
C VAL A 409 0.35 -4.14 16.47
N VAL A 410 0.52 -3.03 17.14
CA VAL A 410 0.78 -1.72 16.53
C VAL A 410 1.97 -1.05 17.18
N GLN A 411 2.74 -0.30 16.39
CA GLN A 411 3.89 0.49 16.80
C GLN A 411 3.83 1.86 16.14
N GLY A 412 4.03 2.93 16.91
CA GLY A 412 4.05 4.27 16.32
C GLY A 412 3.96 5.39 17.34
N TYR A 413 4.09 6.62 16.85
CA TYR A 413 4.14 7.83 17.67
C TYR A 413 2.81 8.18 18.34
N TYR A 414 1.73 7.56 17.88
CA TYR A 414 0.44 7.68 18.57
C TYR A 414 0.49 7.10 19.98
N PHE A 415 1.21 5.99 20.18
CA PHE A 415 1.37 5.36 21.48
C PHE A 415 2.65 5.83 22.15
N TYR A 416 3.80 5.55 21.54
CA TYR A 416 5.11 5.83 22.10
C TYR A 416 6.13 6.16 21.03
N ARG A 417 6.99 7.11 21.33
CA ARG A 417 8.23 7.35 20.58
C ARG A 417 9.32 6.44 21.11
N PRO A 418 10.36 6.13 20.31
CA PRO A 418 11.57 5.49 20.84
C PRO A 418 12.11 6.28 22.05
N MET A 419 12.36 5.61 23.16
CA MET A 419 12.79 6.23 24.40
C MET A 419 14.05 5.55 24.97
N PRO A 420 14.88 6.26 25.75
CA PRO A 420 16.04 5.67 26.42
C PRO A 420 15.65 4.54 27.37
N GLU A 421 16.64 3.65 27.67
CA GLU A 421 16.46 2.50 28.58
C GLU A 421 15.76 2.88 29.90
N LYS A 422 16.19 3.96 30.54
CA LYS A 422 15.63 4.42 31.81
C LYS A 422 14.13 4.72 31.71
N ASP A 423 13.72 5.46 30.70
CA ASP A 423 12.33 5.89 30.52
C ASP A 423 11.44 4.68 30.18
N PHE A 424 11.98 3.73 29.42
CA PHE A 424 11.32 2.46 29.10
C PHE A 424 11.13 1.58 30.36
N GLU A 425 12.18 1.45 31.19
CA GLU A 425 12.08 0.74 32.49
C GLU A 425 11.03 1.37 33.41
N GLU A 426 10.98 2.72 33.50
CA GLU A 426 9.96 3.43 34.27
C GLU A 426 8.56 3.20 33.72
N LEU A 427 8.39 3.21 32.39
CA LEU A 427 7.10 2.93 31.74
C LEU A 427 6.58 1.53 32.07
N LEU A 428 7.44 0.50 31.98
CA LEU A 428 7.08 -0.87 32.32
C LEU A 428 6.66 -1.02 33.80
N ASN A 429 7.35 -0.30 34.69
CA ASN A 429 7.06 -0.35 36.14
C ASN A 429 5.75 0.38 36.50
N MET A 430 5.39 1.46 35.79
CA MET A 430 4.16 2.23 36.03
C MET A 430 2.89 1.52 35.56
N LYS A 431 2.98 0.88 34.40
CA LYS A 431 1.89 0.15 33.84
C LYS A 431 2.08 -1.31 34.16
N LYS A 432 1.74 -1.89 35.25
CA LYS A 432 1.78 -3.35 35.45
C LYS A 432 1.54 -4.05 34.10
N ALA A 433 2.62 -4.14 33.32
CA ALA A 433 2.59 -4.73 32.00
C ALA A 433 2.18 -6.17 32.27
N LYS A 434 0.99 -6.56 31.99
CA LYS A 434 0.64 -7.96 31.98
C LYS A 434 1.24 -8.50 30.69
N TYR A 435 2.41 -9.13 30.81
CA TYR A 435 2.82 -10.11 29.82
C TYR A 435 1.76 -11.21 29.85
N VAL A 436 0.81 -11.05 29.03
CA VAL A 436 -0.09 -12.12 28.65
C VAL A 436 0.66 -12.81 27.54
N ASP A 437 1.11 -14.02 27.82
CA ASP A 437 1.61 -14.93 26.80
C ASP A 437 0.55 -14.98 25.70
N THR A 438 0.79 -14.23 24.62
CA THR A 438 -0.16 -14.13 23.52
C THR A 438 -0.34 -15.48 22.82
N ASP A 439 0.51 -16.46 23.12
CA ASP A 439 0.38 -17.83 22.63
C ASP A 439 -0.65 -18.65 23.40
N LYS A 440 -1.04 -18.18 24.61
CA LYS A 440 -2.03 -18.90 25.46
C LYS A 440 -3.37 -18.20 25.64
N ASP A 441 -3.49 -16.90 25.32
CA ASP A 441 -4.68 -16.08 25.58
C ASP A 441 -5.41 -15.56 24.33
N ILE A 442 -5.08 -16.04 23.14
CA ILE A 442 -5.97 -16.00 21.99
C ILE A 442 -6.64 -17.38 21.91
N PRO A 443 -7.54 -17.73 22.82
CA PRO A 443 -7.80 -19.11 22.73
C PRO A 443 -9.19 -19.36 22.29
N GLU A 444 -10.12 -18.91 22.71
CA GLU A 444 -11.41 -19.56 22.60
C GLU A 444 -12.33 -18.97 21.53
N LEU A 445 -12.08 -17.73 21.08
CA LEU A 445 -12.91 -17.14 20.03
C LEU A 445 -12.46 -17.62 18.64
N ASP A 446 -11.16 -17.62 18.40
CA ASP A 446 -10.59 -18.12 17.14
C ASP A 446 -10.73 -19.64 17.01
N ASP A 447 -10.56 -20.40 18.12
CA ASP A 447 -10.77 -21.85 18.12
C ASP A 447 -12.26 -22.20 17.96
N VAL A 448 -13.16 -21.47 18.58
CA VAL A 448 -14.62 -21.66 18.41
C VAL A 448 -15.06 -21.24 17.01
N ILE A 449 -14.48 -20.16 16.48
CA ILE A 449 -14.71 -19.71 15.10
C ILE A 449 -14.11 -20.72 14.11
N LEU A 450 -12.86 -21.13 14.28
CA LEU A 450 -12.20 -22.13 13.44
C LEU A 450 -12.87 -23.51 13.53
N ASP A 451 -13.35 -23.93 14.68
CA ASP A 451 -14.04 -25.20 14.86
C ASP A 451 -15.46 -25.17 14.26
N ALA A 452 -16.19 -24.09 14.43
CA ALA A 452 -17.47 -23.86 13.74
C ALA A 452 -17.31 -23.85 12.20
N PHE A 453 -16.12 -23.50 11.68
CA PHE A 453 -15.80 -23.51 10.25
C PHE A 453 -15.22 -24.82 9.75
N SER A 454 -14.75 -25.71 10.64
CA SER A 454 -14.17 -26.99 10.23
C SER A 454 -15.21 -28.05 9.85
N HIS A 455 -16.46 -27.88 10.21
CA HIS A 455 -17.54 -28.81 9.94
C HIS A 455 -18.39 -28.45 8.70
N GLY A 456 -17.88 -28.74 7.50
CA GLY A 456 -18.63 -28.74 6.24
C GLY A 456 -18.48 -27.47 5.37
N ASN A 457 -19.13 -27.45 4.20
CA ASN A 457 -19.06 -26.45 3.11
C ASN A 457 -19.17 -24.95 3.49
N ALA A 458 -19.24 -24.63 4.76
CA ALA A 458 -19.31 -23.27 5.30
C ALA A 458 -18.01 -22.48 5.09
N LYS A 459 -16.83 -23.14 5.07
CA LYS A 459 -15.52 -22.48 4.84
C LYS A 459 -15.45 -21.78 3.47
N GLU A 460 -15.87 -22.47 2.43
CA GLU A 460 -15.81 -21.92 1.05
C GLU A 460 -16.80 -20.77 0.88
N SER A 461 -17.99 -20.89 1.47
CA SER A 461 -18.99 -19.83 1.41
C SER A 461 -18.56 -18.57 2.16
N MET A 462 -17.86 -18.70 3.29
CA MET A 462 -17.41 -17.55 4.08
C MET A 462 -16.24 -16.81 3.43
N ILE A 463 -15.26 -17.52 2.88
CA ILE A 463 -14.15 -16.89 2.13
C ILE A 463 -14.72 -16.08 0.97
N PHE A 464 -15.74 -16.63 0.28
CA PHE A 464 -16.40 -15.94 -0.83
C PHE A 464 -17.19 -14.71 -0.38
N TYR A 465 -17.96 -14.82 0.72
CA TYR A 465 -18.73 -13.69 1.26
C TYR A 465 -17.86 -12.63 1.94
N SER A 466 -16.72 -13.01 2.54
CA SER A 466 -15.78 -12.03 3.11
C SER A 466 -15.11 -11.14 2.07
N MET A 467 -15.08 -11.58 0.82
CA MET A 467 -14.54 -10.79 -0.30
C MET A 467 -15.56 -9.82 -0.91
N LEU A 468 -16.86 -10.02 -0.72
CA LEU A 468 -17.92 -9.34 -1.48
C LEU A 468 -18.97 -8.61 -0.63
N GLY A 469 -19.03 -8.80 0.70
CA GLY A 469 -20.10 -8.25 1.53
C GLY A 469 -19.70 -7.81 2.93
N GLY A 470 -20.67 -7.22 3.63
CA GLY A 470 -20.53 -6.84 5.04
C GLY A 470 -20.65 -8.04 5.97
N MET A 471 -19.70 -8.18 6.91
CA MET A 471 -19.69 -9.29 7.87
C MET A 471 -19.38 -8.83 9.27
N GLY A 472 -19.92 -9.56 10.27
CA GLY A 472 -19.62 -9.32 11.66
C GLY A 472 -19.89 -10.50 12.57
N ILE A 473 -19.30 -10.44 13.75
CA ILE A 473 -19.55 -11.35 14.88
C ILE A 473 -20.31 -10.57 15.94
N PHE A 474 -21.36 -11.20 16.43
CA PHE A 474 -22.30 -10.61 17.36
C PHE A 474 -22.49 -11.50 18.55
N GLU A 475 -22.60 -10.91 19.74
CA GLU A 475 -22.91 -11.58 20.98
C GLU A 475 -24.34 -11.27 21.40
N MET A 476 -25.12 -12.29 21.67
CA MET A 476 -26.49 -12.15 22.17
C MET A 476 -26.58 -12.59 23.62
N THR A 477 -27.13 -11.72 24.47
CA THR A 477 -27.44 -11.95 25.85
C THR A 477 -28.93 -11.66 26.06
N GLU A 478 -29.77 -12.67 26.30
CA GLU A 478 -31.22 -12.56 26.35
C GLU A 478 -31.79 -11.92 25.06
N ASP A 479 -32.19 -10.65 25.09
CA ASP A 479 -32.71 -9.88 23.97
C ASP A 479 -31.78 -8.71 23.54
N ASN A 480 -30.54 -8.70 24.03
CA ASN A 480 -29.54 -7.71 23.69
C ASN A 480 -28.52 -8.30 22.72
N LEU A 481 -28.37 -7.68 21.54
CA LEU A 481 -27.43 -8.09 20.53
C LEU A 481 -26.35 -7.03 20.41
N GLU A 482 -25.11 -7.41 20.68
CA GLU A 482 -23.94 -6.52 20.66
C GLU A 482 -22.94 -6.96 19.58
N ILE A 483 -22.37 -5.99 18.90
CA ILE A 483 -21.31 -6.22 17.92
C ILE A 483 -20.01 -6.46 18.67
N ILE A 484 -19.36 -7.61 18.43
CA ILE A 484 -18.00 -7.87 18.87
C ILE A 484 -17.03 -7.33 17.82
N GLN A 485 -17.27 -7.66 16.55
CA GLN A 485 -16.36 -7.42 15.47
C GLN A 485 -17.09 -7.32 14.14
N VAL A 486 -16.65 -6.44 13.24
CA VAL A 486 -17.18 -6.31 11.87
C VAL A 486 -16.06 -6.02 10.90
N ASN A 487 -16.25 -6.41 9.63
CA ASN A 487 -15.31 -6.10 8.58
C ASN A 487 -15.65 -4.74 7.91
N ARG A 488 -14.76 -4.29 7.03
CA ARG A 488 -14.94 -3.05 6.26
C ARG A 488 -16.22 -3.07 5.42
N GLY A 489 -16.54 -4.19 4.78
CA GLY A 489 -17.76 -4.33 4.00
C GLY A 489 -19.04 -4.06 4.82
N TYR A 490 -19.05 -4.41 6.11
CA TYR A 490 -20.13 -4.05 7.01
C TYR A 490 -20.29 -2.53 7.15
N TYR A 491 -19.16 -1.82 7.35
CA TYR A 491 -19.18 -0.35 7.42
C TYR A 491 -19.68 0.27 6.11
N GLU A 492 -19.20 -0.21 4.97
CA GLU A 492 -19.62 0.30 3.66
C GLU A 492 -21.13 0.08 3.41
N VAL A 493 -21.64 -1.05 3.82
CA VAL A 493 -23.09 -1.37 3.70
C VAL A 493 -23.92 -0.50 4.64
N ILE A 494 -23.51 -0.37 5.92
CA ILE A 494 -24.29 0.31 6.96
C ILE A 494 -24.15 1.83 6.89
N TYR A 495 -22.94 2.37 6.66
CA TYR A 495 -22.66 3.80 6.73
C TYR A 495 -22.43 4.45 5.37
N GLY A 496 -22.22 3.67 4.29
CA GLY A 496 -21.90 4.16 2.95
C GLY A 496 -20.41 4.52 2.79
N THR A 497 -19.99 4.70 1.54
CA THR A 497 -18.58 4.92 1.17
C THR A 497 -18.02 6.30 1.55
N GLU A 498 -18.85 7.25 1.95
CA GLU A 498 -18.46 8.64 2.24
C GLU A 498 -18.29 8.92 3.75
N SER A 499 -18.72 8.05 4.64
CA SER A 499 -18.69 8.29 6.08
C SER A 499 -17.45 7.68 6.71
N ALA A 500 -16.41 8.50 6.88
CA ALA A 500 -15.19 8.16 7.62
C ALA A 500 -15.32 8.39 9.14
N VAL A 501 -16.51 8.36 9.71
CA VAL A 501 -16.73 8.63 11.13
C VAL A 501 -17.00 7.33 11.86
N TYR A 502 -16.01 6.88 12.60
CA TYR A 502 -16.00 5.64 13.39
C TYR A 502 -16.52 5.88 14.83
N GLU A 503 -17.60 6.61 15.03
CA GLU A 503 -18.35 6.53 16.28
C GLU A 503 -19.30 5.34 16.24
N PHE A 504 -18.83 4.25 16.77
CA PHE A 504 -19.44 2.94 16.67
C PHE A 504 -20.32 2.65 17.88
N SER A 505 -21.62 2.56 17.71
CA SER A 505 -22.48 1.97 18.75
C SER A 505 -22.40 0.45 18.68
N LYS A 506 -21.77 -0.19 19.68
CA LYS A 506 -21.72 -1.64 19.78
C LYS A 506 -23.09 -2.30 19.91
N ASN A 507 -24.12 -1.57 20.28
CA ASN A 507 -25.45 -2.10 20.55
C ASN A 507 -26.39 -1.96 19.35
N ILE A 508 -26.63 -3.06 18.64
CA ILE A 508 -27.53 -3.12 17.49
C ILE A 508 -28.97 -2.76 17.85
N ASN A 509 -29.40 -3.02 19.06
CA ASN A 509 -30.76 -2.73 19.49
C ASN A 509 -31.11 -1.24 19.42
N LYS A 510 -30.08 -0.36 19.38
CA LYS A 510 -30.26 1.08 19.16
C LYS A 510 -30.26 1.46 17.67
N GLN A 511 -29.71 0.62 16.81
CA GLN A 511 -29.56 0.91 15.38
C GLN A 511 -30.69 0.33 14.55
N VAL A 512 -31.23 -0.84 14.93
CA VAL A 512 -32.33 -1.50 14.22
C VAL A 512 -33.63 -1.25 14.99
N LYS A 513 -34.60 -0.66 14.28
CA LYS A 513 -35.92 -0.32 14.83
C LYS A 513 -36.88 -1.52 14.73
N GLU A 514 -38.00 -1.47 15.48
CA GLU A 514 -39.08 -2.41 15.28
C GLU A 514 -39.83 -2.14 13.95
N PRO A 515 -40.28 -3.17 13.22
CA PRO A 515 -40.34 -4.61 13.60
C PRO A 515 -39.06 -5.42 13.25
N GLU A 516 -38.10 -4.85 12.54
CA GLU A 516 -36.92 -5.55 12.02
C GLU A 516 -36.03 -6.12 13.14
N ARG A 517 -35.99 -5.45 14.29
CA ARG A 517 -35.29 -5.92 15.46
C ARG A 517 -35.83 -7.26 15.97
N THR A 518 -37.14 -7.37 16.10
CA THR A 518 -37.83 -8.61 16.52
C THR A 518 -37.52 -9.73 15.54
N ILE A 519 -37.56 -9.47 14.23
CA ILE A 519 -37.25 -10.45 13.19
C ILE A 519 -35.81 -10.95 13.34
N LEU A 520 -34.85 -10.05 13.56
CA LEU A 520 -33.44 -10.39 13.69
C LEU A 520 -33.15 -11.28 14.91
N LEU A 521 -33.71 -10.90 16.07
CA LEU A 521 -33.58 -11.66 17.31
C LEU A 521 -34.22 -13.06 17.20
N GLU A 522 -35.38 -13.18 16.54
CA GLU A 522 -36.02 -14.45 16.26
C GLU A 522 -35.16 -15.36 15.39
N LYS A 523 -34.54 -14.78 14.34
CA LYS A 523 -33.60 -15.52 13.46
C LYS A 523 -32.36 -16.00 14.23
N CYS A 524 -31.82 -15.21 15.16
CA CYS A 524 -30.75 -15.65 16.04
C CYS A 524 -31.19 -16.86 16.90
N ARG A 525 -32.40 -16.84 17.50
CA ARG A 525 -32.90 -17.94 18.31
C ARG A 525 -33.09 -19.22 17.48
N VAL A 526 -33.71 -19.10 16.30
CA VAL A 526 -33.89 -20.24 15.39
C VAL A 526 -32.54 -20.78 14.91
N ALA A 527 -31.59 -19.92 14.58
CA ALA A 527 -30.24 -20.34 14.19
C ALA A 527 -29.54 -21.14 15.31
N LYS A 528 -29.73 -20.73 16.56
CA LYS A 528 -29.18 -21.46 17.73
C LYS A 528 -29.85 -22.80 17.95
N GLU A 529 -31.17 -22.88 17.75
CA GLU A 529 -31.95 -24.11 17.95
C GLU A 529 -31.73 -25.16 16.88
N THR A 530 -31.58 -24.70 15.62
CA THR A 530 -31.50 -25.60 14.46
C THR A 530 -30.07 -25.88 14.03
N ASP A 531 -29.09 -25.05 14.45
CA ASP A 531 -27.72 -25.02 13.96
C ASP A 531 -27.62 -24.80 12.43
N GLU A 532 -28.65 -24.16 11.87
CA GLU A 532 -28.73 -23.84 10.45
C GLU A 532 -28.62 -22.32 10.19
N MET A 533 -28.15 -21.94 9.01
CA MET A 533 -28.10 -20.56 8.59
C MET A 533 -29.52 -20.03 8.34
N GLN A 534 -29.85 -18.93 9.01
CA GLN A 534 -31.11 -18.24 8.86
C GLN A 534 -30.97 -17.03 7.93
N HIS A 535 -32.05 -16.68 7.24
CA HIS A 535 -32.10 -15.55 6.33
C HIS A 535 -33.20 -14.57 6.77
N ALA A 536 -32.88 -13.28 6.71
CA ALA A 536 -33.84 -12.20 6.92
C ALA A 536 -33.57 -11.06 5.92
N GLN A 537 -34.67 -10.45 5.45
CA GLN A 537 -34.60 -9.18 4.74
C GLN A 537 -35.11 -8.11 5.69
N ILE A 538 -34.27 -7.13 6.01
CA ILE A 538 -34.60 -6.06 6.94
C ILE A 538 -34.48 -4.69 6.28
N TYR A 539 -35.37 -3.79 6.66
CA TYR A 539 -35.39 -2.41 6.17
C TYR A 539 -34.68 -1.53 7.19
N TYR A 540 -33.51 -1.03 6.82
CA TYR A 540 -32.60 -0.36 7.73
C TYR A 540 -32.47 1.12 7.40
N GLN A 541 -32.58 2.00 8.41
CA GLN A 541 -32.32 3.42 8.26
C GLN A 541 -30.87 3.75 8.61
N ARG A 542 -30.12 4.23 7.64
CA ARG A 542 -28.77 4.74 7.81
C ARG A 542 -28.74 6.03 8.63
N GLU A 543 -27.59 6.41 9.17
CA GLU A 543 -27.39 7.67 9.89
C GLU A 543 -27.61 8.92 9.00
N ASP A 544 -27.35 8.81 7.69
CA ASP A 544 -27.66 9.86 6.69
C ASP A 544 -29.17 10.03 6.43
N GLY A 545 -30.02 9.27 7.13
CA GLY A 545 -31.47 9.27 7.00
C GLY A 545 -31.99 8.46 5.83
N LYS A 546 -31.15 7.90 4.96
CA LYS A 546 -31.57 7.04 3.87
C LYS A 546 -31.95 5.65 4.37
N TYR A 547 -32.98 5.08 3.76
CA TYR A 547 -33.39 3.70 4.02
C TYR A 547 -32.80 2.76 2.97
N ILE A 548 -32.31 1.61 3.42
CA ILE A 548 -31.76 0.56 2.58
C ILE A 548 -32.37 -0.80 2.93
N TRP A 549 -32.49 -1.67 1.92
CA TRP A 549 -32.81 -3.06 2.14
C TRP A 549 -31.56 -3.88 2.35
N LEU A 550 -31.49 -4.58 3.47
CA LEU A 550 -30.40 -5.50 3.82
C LEU A 550 -30.89 -6.94 3.69
N ASN A 551 -30.14 -7.77 2.96
CA ASN A 551 -30.24 -9.21 3.05
C ASN A 551 -29.28 -9.67 4.13
N THR A 552 -29.80 -10.19 5.24
CA THR A 552 -29.02 -10.60 6.40
C THR A 552 -29.06 -12.12 6.52
N LYS A 553 -27.88 -12.73 6.63
CA LYS A 553 -27.70 -14.15 6.92
C LYS A 553 -27.13 -14.27 8.34
N VAL A 554 -27.73 -15.13 9.14
CA VAL A 554 -27.38 -15.30 10.54
C VAL A 554 -27.05 -16.78 10.80
N ARG A 555 -25.91 -17.07 11.42
CA ARG A 555 -25.52 -18.41 11.84
C ARG A 555 -25.05 -18.39 13.27
N TYR A 556 -25.46 -19.40 14.05
CA TYR A 556 -24.93 -19.63 15.37
C TYR A 556 -23.53 -20.24 15.27
N ILE A 557 -22.57 -19.73 16.06
CA ILE A 557 -21.17 -20.20 16.06
C ILE A 557 -20.74 -20.78 17.40
N GLY A 558 -21.45 -20.52 18.49
CA GLY A 558 -21.11 -21.09 19.78
C GLY A 558 -21.70 -20.31 20.94
N SER A 559 -21.42 -20.76 22.17
CA SER A 559 -21.81 -20.05 23.38
C SER A 559 -20.66 -19.95 24.37
N ARG A 560 -20.56 -18.80 25.05
CA ARG A 560 -19.61 -18.55 26.13
C ARG A 560 -20.39 -18.25 27.41
N GLY A 561 -20.54 -19.25 28.26
CA GLY A 561 -21.39 -19.14 29.44
C GLY A 561 -22.87 -18.90 29.09
N LYS A 562 -23.44 -17.77 29.53
CA LYS A 562 -24.81 -17.36 29.19
C LYS A 562 -24.95 -16.58 27.87
N ARG A 563 -23.84 -16.32 27.17
CA ARG A 563 -23.78 -15.51 25.95
C ARG A 563 -23.68 -16.39 24.72
N SER A 564 -24.47 -16.11 23.71
CA SER A 564 -24.48 -16.84 22.45
C SER A 564 -23.82 -16.00 21.35
N LEU A 565 -22.94 -16.62 20.58
CA LEU A 565 -22.20 -15.97 19.47
C LEU A 565 -22.83 -16.30 18.14
N PHE A 566 -22.96 -15.30 17.31
CA PHE A 566 -23.53 -15.40 15.96
C PHE A 566 -22.64 -14.72 14.94
N TYR A 567 -22.59 -15.32 13.77
CA TYR A 567 -22.06 -14.75 12.57
C TYR A 567 -23.17 -14.09 11.76
N PHE A 568 -22.93 -12.88 11.29
CA PHE A 568 -23.83 -12.15 10.40
C PHE A 568 -23.11 -11.82 9.10
N ALA A 569 -23.77 -12.07 7.96
CA ALA A 569 -23.39 -11.51 6.68
C ALA A 569 -24.51 -10.63 6.18
N ILE A 570 -24.20 -9.42 5.71
CA ILE A 570 -25.15 -8.44 5.24
C ILE A 570 -24.78 -7.95 3.85
N ASP A 571 -25.78 -7.86 2.97
CA ASP A 571 -25.65 -7.32 1.63
C ASP A 571 -26.71 -6.24 1.39
N ASN A 572 -26.34 -5.15 0.74
CA ASN A 572 -27.34 -4.17 0.27
C ASN A 572 -28.03 -4.70 -0.98
N ILE A 573 -29.35 -4.84 -0.90
CA ILE A 573 -30.19 -5.37 -2.00
C ILE A 573 -31.15 -4.33 -2.59
N ASP A 574 -30.91 -3.03 -2.40
CA ASP A 574 -31.76 -1.96 -2.92
C ASP A 574 -31.96 -2.06 -4.43
N ASP A 575 -30.88 -2.30 -5.19
CA ASP A 575 -30.97 -2.44 -6.65
C ASP A 575 -31.77 -3.68 -7.07
N ILE A 576 -31.67 -4.76 -6.30
CA ILE A 576 -32.44 -5.99 -6.52
C ILE A 576 -33.91 -5.72 -6.21
N LYS A 577 -34.21 -5.07 -5.09
CA LYS A 577 -35.58 -4.72 -4.70
C LYS A 577 -36.21 -3.76 -5.69
N LYS A 578 -35.47 -2.80 -6.18
CA LYS A 578 -35.92 -1.87 -7.21
C LYS A 578 -36.20 -2.59 -8.54
N ALA A 579 -35.32 -3.53 -8.93
CA ALA A 579 -35.55 -4.36 -10.11
C ALA A 579 -36.75 -5.30 -9.95
N GLU A 580 -37.01 -5.87 -8.76
CA GLU A 580 -38.20 -6.64 -8.46
C GLU A 580 -39.47 -5.76 -8.56
N GLN A 581 -39.45 -4.56 -8.00
CA GLN A 581 -40.56 -3.60 -8.13
C GLN A 581 -40.82 -3.21 -9.58
N ASP A 582 -39.75 -2.92 -10.34
CA ASP A 582 -39.86 -2.62 -11.76
C ASP A 582 -40.45 -3.82 -12.55
N LYS A 583 -40.11 -5.05 -12.16
CA LYS A 583 -40.65 -6.27 -12.74
C LYS A 583 -42.15 -6.46 -12.40
N TYR A 584 -42.54 -6.24 -11.12
CA TYR A 584 -43.95 -6.26 -10.73
C TYR A 584 -44.75 -5.20 -11.48
N LEU A 585 -44.23 -3.99 -11.62
CA LEU A 585 -44.86 -2.92 -12.43
C LEU A 585 -44.95 -3.30 -13.90
N LEU A 586 -43.95 -3.98 -14.47
CA LEU A 586 -43.98 -4.52 -15.83
C LEU A 586 -45.01 -5.63 -15.98
N ASP A 587 -45.18 -6.54 -15.04
CA ASP A 587 -46.16 -7.62 -15.07
C ASP A 587 -47.59 -7.06 -14.93
N TYR A 588 -47.80 -6.09 -14.03
CA TYR A 588 -49.07 -5.33 -13.96
C TYR A 588 -49.32 -4.51 -15.23
N SER A 589 -48.28 -3.88 -15.78
CA SER A 589 -48.40 -3.13 -17.04
C SER A 589 -48.74 -4.05 -18.21
N ALA A 590 -48.18 -5.27 -18.25
CA ALA A 590 -48.50 -6.26 -19.27
C ALA A 590 -49.99 -6.73 -19.22
N ALA A 591 -50.60 -6.75 -18.05
CA ALA A 591 -52.02 -6.98 -17.90
C ALA A 591 -52.85 -5.75 -18.35
N LEU A 592 -52.45 -4.55 -18.00
CA LEU A 592 -53.05 -3.29 -18.39
C LEU A 592 -52.96 -3.05 -19.91
N VAL A 593 -51.82 -3.42 -20.52
CA VAL A 593 -51.55 -3.34 -21.97
C VAL A 593 -52.56 -4.14 -22.80
N LYS A 594 -53.13 -5.23 -22.28
CA LYS A 594 -54.16 -6.01 -22.96
C LYS A 594 -55.51 -5.33 -22.94
N VAL A 595 -55.74 -4.40 -22.05
CA VAL A 595 -57.02 -3.73 -21.82
C VAL A 595 -57.04 -2.28 -22.31
N PHE A 596 -55.89 -1.59 -22.19
CA PHE A 596 -55.74 -0.17 -22.51
C PHE A 596 -54.79 0.05 -23.68
N ASP A 597 -55.07 1.05 -24.49
CA ASP A 597 -54.27 1.42 -25.67
C ASP A 597 -53.01 2.19 -25.30
N LYS A 598 -53.02 2.94 -24.17
CA LYS A 598 -51.90 3.68 -23.65
C LYS A 598 -51.89 3.65 -22.10
N VAL A 599 -50.72 3.52 -21.51
CA VAL A 599 -50.52 3.55 -20.06
C VAL A 599 -49.32 4.45 -19.72
N TYR A 600 -49.58 5.40 -18.83
CA TYR A 600 -48.58 6.37 -18.37
C TYR A 600 -48.42 6.29 -16.85
N ARG A 601 -47.20 6.44 -16.38
CA ARG A 601 -46.88 6.64 -14.98
C ARG A 601 -46.59 8.12 -14.75
N MET A 602 -47.24 8.72 -13.78
CA MET A 602 -47.17 10.14 -13.47
C MET A 602 -46.68 10.35 -12.06
N ASP A 603 -45.57 11.09 -11.92
CA ASP A 603 -44.96 11.47 -10.65
C ASP A 603 -45.12 12.99 -10.49
N TYR A 604 -46.01 13.41 -9.62
CA TYR A 604 -46.31 14.82 -9.38
C TYR A 604 -45.22 15.50 -8.54
N ASP A 605 -44.44 14.76 -7.74
CA ASP A 605 -43.36 15.31 -6.91
C ASP A 605 -42.14 15.70 -7.75
N THR A 606 -41.81 14.89 -8.77
CA THR A 606 -40.74 15.20 -9.73
C THR A 606 -41.21 15.91 -10.99
N GLY A 607 -42.51 16.04 -11.20
CA GLY A 607 -43.09 16.61 -12.40
C GLY A 607 -42.87 15.80 -13.70
N ARG A 608 -42.71 14.47 -13.58
CA ARG A 608 -42.37 13.59 -14.71
C ARG A 608 -43.48 12.62 -15.08
N VAL A 609 -43.61 12.35 -16.38
CA VAL A 609 -44.47 11.32 -16.94
C VAL A 609 -43.64 10.33 -17.72
N GLU A 610 -43.78 9.06 -17.42
CA GLU A 610 -43.12 7.96 -18.12
C GLU A 610 -44.17 7.15 -18.94
N VAL A 611 -43.81 6.83 -20.17
CA VAL A 611 -44.65 6.01 -21.04
C VAL A 611 -44.43 4.54 -20.75
N LEU A 612 -45.37 3.87 -20.11
CA LEU A 612 -45.28 2.43 -19.82
C LEU A 612 -45.78 1.60 -21.03
N HIS A 613 -46.80 2.07 -21.75
CA HIS A 613 -47.30 1.44 -22.97
C HIS A 613 -47.89 2.46 -23.92
N SER A 614 -47.74 2.24 -25.22
CA SER A 614 -48.45 2.96 -26.29
C SER A 614 -48.67 2.05 -27.48
N SER A 615 -49.89 1.94 -27.94
CA SER A 615 -50.26 1.24 -29.17
C SER A 615 -49.99 2.05 -30.45
N GLU A 616 -49.50 3.28 -30.34
CA GLU A 616 -49.18 4.19 -31.43
C GLU A 616 -47.70 4.56 -31.41
N ASP A 617 -47.07 4.68 -32.60
CA ASP A 617 -45.63 5.02 -32.76
C ASP A 617 -45.23 6.46 -32.37
N THR A 618 -46.20 7.25 -31.89
CA THR A 618 -45.97 8.67 -31.56
C THR A 618 -45.23 8.92 -30.28
N MET A 619 -45.14 7.93 -29.37
CA MET A 619 -44.38 7.98 -28.08
C MET A 619 -43.73 6.64 -27.85
N LYS A 620 -42.42 6.68 -27.58
CA LYS A 620 -41.65 5.46 -27.33
C LYS A 620 -41.82 4.99 -25.88
N VAL A 621 -41.99 3.70 -25.68
CA VAL A 621 -42.06 3.07 -24.35
C VAL A 621 -40.75 3.35 -23.60
N LYS A 622 -40.84 3.64 -22.28
CA LYS A 622 -39.76 4.09 -21.38
C LYS A 622 -39.24 5.52 -21.62
N GLU A 623 -39.85 6.28 -22.54
CA GLU A 623 -39.52 7.69 -22.71
C GLU A 623 -40.15 8.50 -21.56
N LYS A 624 -39.37 9.45 -21.00
CA LYS A 624 -39.80 10.30 -19.87
C LYS A 624 -39.99 11.72 -20.35
N TYR A 625 -41.11 12.28 -19.99
CA TYR A 625 -41.49 13.66 -20.32
C TYR A 625 -41.68 14.47 -19.05
N TYR A 626 -41.44 15.78 -19.10
CA TYR A 626 -41.95 16.67 -18.06
C TYR A 626 -43.45 16.90 -18.26
N PHE A 627 -44.20 17.08 -17.18
CA PHE A 627 -45.65 17.32 -17.21
C PHE A 627 -46.03 18.37 -18.22
N ARG A 628 -45.33 19.53 -18.24
CA ARG A 628 -45.60 20.60 -19.19
C ARG A 628 -45.57 20.13 -20.66
N ASN A 629 -44.55 19.42 -21.06
CA ASN A 629 -44.39 18.93 -22.42
C ASN A 629 -45.39 17.81 -22.77
N PHE A 630 -45.72 16.98 -21.78
CA PHE A 630 -46.71 15.92 -21.93
C PHE A 630 -48.10 16.50 -22.13
N PHE A 631 -48.50 17.44 -21.29
CA PHE A 631 -49.82 18.06 -21.35
C PHE A 631 -49.97 19.00 -22.55
N GLU A 632 -48.94 19.66 -23.05
CA GLU A 632 -48.99 20.39 -24.31
C GLU A 632 -49.29 19.46 -25.49
N LYS A 633 -48.65 18.30 -25.59
CA LYS A 633 -48.98 17.30 -26.61
C LYS A 633 -50.37 16.71 -26.44
N PHE A 634 -50.78 16.48 -25.21
CA PHE A 634 -52.08 15.98 -24.86
C PHE A 634 -53.19 17.01 -25.17
N HIS A 635 -52.94 18.29 -24.85
CA HIS A 635 -53.81 19.42 -25.10
C HIS A 635 -54.12 19.65 -26.58
N ASN A 636 -53.12 19.54 -27.44
CA ASN A 636 -53.27 19.72 -28.87
C ASN A 636 -54.07 18.60 -29.55
N SER A 637 -54.34 17.49 -28.85
CA SER A 637 -55.10 16.35 -29.33
C SER A 637 -56.53 16.27 -28.83
N ILE A 638 -56.96 17.16 -27.89
CA ILE A 638 -58.30 17.16 -27.29
C ILE A 638 -59.19 18.25 -27.92
N GLU A 639 -60.46 17.94 -28.14
CA GLU A 639 -61.48 18.89 -28.56
C GLU A 639 -62.06 19.58 -27.30
N TRP A 640 -61.80 20.86 -27.12
CA TRP A 640 -61.77 21.55 -25.81
C TRP A 640 -63.13 22.11 -25.38
N ASP A 641 -64.14 22.25 -26.26
CA ASP A 641 -65.37 22.99 -25.91
C ASP A 641 -66.28 22.30 -24.87
N GLU A 642 -66.15 20.96 -24.71
CA GLU A 642 -66.91 20.20 -23.70
C GLU A 642 -66.11 19.76 -22.47
N ASN A 643 -64.76 19.87 -22.46
CA ASN A 643 -63.93 19.19 -21.48
C ASN A 643 -62.94 20.09 -20.72
N ARG A 644 -63.16 21.40 -20.58
CA ARG A 644 -62.27 22.34 -19.90
C ARG A 644 -61.93 21.97 -18.45
N ASN A 645 -62.81 21.28 -17.73
CA ASN A 645 -62.61 20.88 -16.35
C ASN A 645 -61.65 19.69 -16.20
N VAL A 646 -61.55 18.84 -17.18
CA VAL A 646 -60.73 17.62 -17.14
C VAL A 646 -59.24 17.96 -17.07
N ALA A 647 -58.79 18.90 -17.88
CA ALA A 647 -57.38 19.29 -17.90
C ALA A 647 -56.95 19.95 -16.60
N SER A 648 -57.84 20.73 -15.97
CA SER A 648 -57.53 21.33 -14.68
C SER A 648 -57.37 20.30 -13.55
N ILE A 649 -58.21 19.23 -13.59
CA ILE A 649 -58.13 18.13 -12.63
C ILE A 649 -56.81 17.33 -12.82
N ILE A 650 -56.49 16.98 -14.05
CA ILE A 650 -55.28 16.17 -14.36
C ILE A 650 -54.00 16.94 -14.08
N ASN A 651 -53.98 18.26 -14.25
CA ASN A 651 -52.82 19.09 -14.00
C ASN A 651 -52.59 19.45 -12.51
N ASN A 652 -53.56 19.18 -11.65
CA ASN A 652 -53.51 19.50 -10.24
C ASN A 652 -53.68 18.25 -9.39
N ARG A 653 -52.62 17.89 -8.65
CA ARG A 653 -52.60 16.73 -7.77
C ARG A 653 -53.73 16.73 -6.74
N GLU A 654 -54.00 17.87 -6.12
CA GLU A 654 -55.03 17.99 -5.07
C GLU A 654 -56.43 17.72 -5.64
N LEU A 655 -56.71 18.29 -6.80
CA LEU A 655 -58.01 18.08 -7.49
C LEU A 655 -58.18 16.64 -7.94
N LEU A 656 -57.11 15.99 -8.43
CA LEU A 656 -57.16 14.59 -8.84
C LEU A 656 -57.36 13.67 -7.61
N ASP A 657 -56.71 13.95 -6.50
CA ASP A 657 -56.88 13.23 -5.23
C ASP A 657 -58.29 13.37 -4.66
N GLU A 658 -58.91 14.56 -4.79
CA GLU A 658 -60.29 14.77 -4.40
C GLU A 658 -61.25 13.92 -5.24
N GLU A 659 -61.05 13.84 -6.55
CA GLU A 659 -61.87 13.02 -7.45
C GLU A 659 -61.67 11.53 -7.20
N LEU A 660 -60.43 11.09 -6.96
CA LEU A 660 -60.13 9.71 -6.59
C LEU A 660 -60.79 9.29 -5.27
N LYS A 661 -60.86 10.18 -4.28
CA LYS A 661 -61.52 9.94 -2.99
C LYS A 661 -63.03 9.84 -3.10
N LYS A 662 -63.66 10.53 -4.05
CA LYS A 662 -65.10 10.44 -4.30
C LYS A 662 -65.52 9.10 -4.91
N SER A 663 -64.62 8.38 -5.53
CA SER A 663 -64.84 7.11 -6.16
C SER A 663 -64.77 5.93 -5.21
N LYS A 664 -65.78 5.07 -5.15
CA LYS A 664 -65.75 3.81 -4.38
C LYS A 664 -64.72 2.80 -4.88
N SER A 665 -64.30 2.92 -6.14
CA SER A 665 -63.29 2.03 -6.76
C SER A 665 -61.85 2.54 -6.64
N GLY A 666 -61.63 3.72 -6.05
CA GLY A 666 -60.32 4.35 -6.01
C GLY A 666 -59.77 4.75 -7.39
N SER A 667 -60.66 4.87 -8.38
CA SER A 667 -60.30 5.26 -9.73
C SER A 667 -61.16 6.45 -10.19
N PHE A 668 -60.59 7.35 -10.97
CA PHE A 668 -61.27 8.44 -11.61
C PHE A 668 -61.26 8.25 -13.12
N ALA A 669 -62.46 8.19 -13.74
CA ALA A 669 -62.62 7.97 -15.17
C ALA A 669 -63.12 9.22 -15.86
N VAL A 670 -62.53 9.55 -16.99
CA VAL A 670 -62.90 10.69 -17.82
C VAL A 670 -63.08 10.27 -19.26
N HIS A 671 -64.18 10.74 -19.88
CA HIS A 671 -64.47 10.53 -21.30
C HIS A 671 -64.22 11.85 -22.04
N TYR A 672 -63.50 11.81 -23.16
CA TYR A 672 -63.17 12.98 -23.95
C TYR A 672 -63.00 12.64 -25.44
N LYS A 673 -63.10 13.64 -26.30
CA LYS A 673 -62.93 13.49 -27.74
C LYS A 673 -61.58 13.94 -28.20
N VAL A 674 -60.89 13.13 -29.00
CA VAL A 674 -59.53 13.40 -29.53
C VAL A 674 -59.63 13.51 -31.07
N LYS A 675 -59.01 14.57 -31.63
CA LYS A 675 -58.75 14.67 -33.07
C LYS A 675 -57.45 13.92 -33.43
N ASN A 676 -57.54 12.98 -34.38
CA ASN A 676 -56.34 12.36 -34.94
C ASN A 676 -55.78 13.21 -36.11
N SER A 677 -54.62 12.81 -36.64
CA SER A 677 -53.96 13.45 -37.78
C SER A 677 -54.79 13.51 -39.05
N GLU A 678 -55.87 12.72 -39.15
CA GLU A 678 -56.85 12.71 -40.28
C GLU A 678 -58.12 13.52 -39.98
N LEU A 679 -58.15 14.37 -38.94
CA LEU A 679 -59.28 15.18 -38.49
C LEU A 679 -60.51 14.36 -38.06
N LYS A 680 -60.39 13.05 -37.89
CA LYS A 680 -61.52 12.21 -37.40
C LYS A 680 -61.52 12.26 -35.87
N ILE A 681 -62.71 12.53 -35.30
CA ILE A 681 -62.95 12.57 -33.86
C ILE A 681 -63.16 11.13 -33.37
N LYS A 682 -62.39 10.74 -32.35
CA LYS A 682 -62.55 9.48 -31.62
C LYS A 682 -62.85 9.75 -30.16
N GLU A 683 -63.84 9.01 -29.63
CA GLU A 683 -64.10 9.03 -28.18
C GLU A 683 -63.09 8.16 -27.45
N VAL A 684 -62.55 8.68 -26.34
CA VAL A 684 -61.47 8.07 -25.55
C VAL A 684 -61.87 8.13 -24.09
N SER A 685 -61.63 7.08 -23.39
CA SER A 685 -61.76 6.99 -21.93
C SER A 685 -60.34 6.94 -21.28
N ALA A 686 -60.09 7.83 -20.35
CA ALA A 686 -58.91 7.77 -19.50
C ALA A 686 -59.31 7.45 -18.06
N MET A 687 -58.65 6.49 -17.48
CA MET A 687 -58.79 6.10 -16.07
C MET A 687 -57.53 6.42 -15.29
N PHE A 688 -57.70 7.06 -14.16
CA PHE A 688 -56.60 7.42 -13.25
C PHE A 688 -56.69 6.57 -11.98
N PHE A 689 -55.52 6.11 -11.53
CA PHE A 689 -55.39 5.33 -10.31
C PHE A 689 -54.23 5.92 -9.49
N LYS A 690 -54.41 5.98 -8.19
CA LYS A 690 -53.33 6.30 -7.26
C LYS A 690 -52.65 5.01 -6.81
N VAL A 691 -51.35 4.97 -6.85
CA VAL A 691 -50.54 3.84 -6.41
C VAL A 691 -49.61 4.33 -5.30
N GLU A 692 -49.75 3.76 -4.13
CA GLU A 692 -48.86 4.01 -3.01
C GLU A 692 -47.70 3.00 -3.04
N LEU A 693 -46.47 3.49 -3.13
CA LEU A 693 -45.29 2.66 -3.14
C LEU A 693 -44.91 2.28 -1.71
N GLN A 694 -44.14 1.18 -1.56
CA GLN A 694 -43.71 0.68 -0.25
C GLN A 694 -42.82 1.66 0.54
N ASP A 695 -42.18 2.63 -0.13
CA ASP A 695 -41.39 3.70 0.47
C ASP A 695 -42.24 4.94 0.85
N GLY A 696 -43.55 4.85 0.80
CA GLY A 696 -44.49 5.92 1.13
C GLY A 696 -44.64 6.99 0.07
N ARG A 697 -44.01 6.86 -1.11
CA ARG A 697 -44.23 7.75 -2.25
C ARG A 697 -45.54 7.41 -2.95
N GLU A 698 -46.19 8.44 -3.47
CA GLU A 698 -47.44 8.32 -4.22
C GLU A 698 -47.21 8.58 -5.70
N GLU A 699 -47.57 7.63 -6.55
CA GLU A 699 -47.52 7.75 -8.00
C GLU A 699 -48.93 7.56 -8.59
N TYR A 700 -49.13 8.02 -9.80
CA TYR A 700 -50.42 7.92 -10.48
C TYR A 700 -50.27 7.20 -11.81
N LEU A 701 -51.20 6.30 -12.11
CA LEU A 701 -51.30 5.67 -13.41
C LEU A 701 -52.45 6.30 -14.20
N CYS A 702 -52.19 6.66 -15.44
CA CYS A 702 -53.17 7.10 -16.40
C CYS A 702 -53.30 6.06 -17.52
N CYS A 703 -54.44 5.40 -17.58
CA CYS A 703 -54.74 4.33 -18.51
C CYS A 703 -55.76 4.80 -19.53
N ILE A 704 -55.41 4.81 -20.81
CA ILE A 704 -56.27 5.32 -21.90
C ILE A 704 -56.79 4.18 -22.77
N LYS A 705 -58.11 4.19 -23.03
CA LYS A 705 -58.79 3.23 -23.90
C LYS A 705 -59.58 3.96 -24.95
N LYS A 706 -59.42 3.57 -26.20
CA LYS A 706 -60.27 4.06 -27.34
C LYS A 706 -61.56 3.32 -27.34
N GLU A 707 -62.71 4.04 -27.40
CA GLU A 707 -63.97 3.40 -27.57
C GLU A 707 -64.13 2.89 -29.01
N ARG A 708 -64.27 1.56 -29.15
CA ARG A 708 -64.60 0.95 -30.43
C ARG A 708 -66.15 1.17 -30.68
N LYS A 709 -66.51 1.91 -31.73
CA LYS A 709 -67.92 1.90 -32.15
C LYS A 709 -68.31 0.46 -32.37
N LYS A 710 -69.36 -0.01 -31.67
CA LYS A 710 -70.01 -1.24 -32.05
C LYS A 710 -70.60 -1.00 -33.45
N GLU A 711 -70.08 -1.72 -34.47
CA GLU A 711 -70.76 -1.87 -35.77
C GLU A 711 -72.07 -2.61 -35.60
#